data_dc203c4fe5734d26f64f40d64d00a819
#
_entry.id   dc203c4fe5734d26f64f40d64d00a819
#
_cell.length_a   1.000
_cell.length_b   1.000
_cell.length_c   1.000
_cell.angle_alpha   90.00
_cell.angle_beta   90.00
_cell.angle_gamma   90.00
#
_symmetry.space_group_name_H-M   'P 1'
#
loop_
_entity.id
_entity.type
_entity.pdbx_description
1 polymer ?
#
loop_
_entity_poly.entity_id
_entity_poly.type
_entity_poly.pdbx_seq_one_letter_code
_entity_poly.pdbx_strand_id
1 'polypeptide(L)'
;MIETTTTTIAGREFSIETGRVAEQAGGAVLVRYGDTVVLGTATGSAQPREGIDFFPLTVDVEERLYAVGRIPGGFIKREGRPSEHSILAARLTDRPMRPLFPKGYRNDVHIVLTVLSADRENDSDVIGITAASAALMVSEIPFQGPVGAVRVGYINDQIVINPTETELKESLLDLVVAGTAEAVVMVEAGAKELPEATMIEAIARGHEAIQLLVKAQLELREKAGKPKRAFTPPTQDADLLKAVQDFAKPRLASAVNKATKAERDEALSEVQAGLVTEVGARYPERMKEVNSLYESELKKFIRTQILEKGLRPDGRGPTDIRPISCEVGLLPRTHGSALFTRGQTQALSLVTLGSPGESQQLDGLESNESKRYIHQYNMPSFSVGETRSSRGPGRREIGHGALAERALLPVIPEKDIFPYTIRIVSEILSSNGSTSMASVCGSTLSLMDAGVPIAAPVAGVAMGLITESGDTVSGKYQVLTDIQGLEDAMGDMDFKVAGTADGITALQMDIKVKGLSHEVLTQALNQAHAGRMFIMDKMLQALPEPREELSPYAPRIQSLKINPDKIGAVIGPGGKTVRRIQDETGVKIDIEEDGTIHIASSSGEGMERAVAAVRALTEEVEVGKIYTGVVRRLVDFGAFVEILPGKEGLVRTPNLADYFVNRPEEVVQVGDEITVMVIEVDPQGRINLSRKAALSGEMPSQEELEAERAQRGPARPRMGGGGGRYGGGGGGYSDRGGRPGGMGGGRPQGGRPQGGRDYPPRDH
;
A
#
# COMPACT_ATOMS: atom_id res chain seq x y z
N MET A 1 -13.05 -39.45 -6.24
CA MET A 1 -14.34 -39.10 -5.61
C MET A 1 -14.29 -37.65 -5.18
N ILE A 2 -15.39 -36.93 -5.28
CA ILE A 2 -15.50 -35.59 -4.75
C ILE A 2 -15.88 -35.71 -3.29
N GLU A 3 -15.12 -35.09 -2.41
CA GLU A 3 -15.35 -35.06 -0.96
C GLU A 3 -15.41 -33.61 -0.49
N THR A 4 -16.34 -33.33 0.41
CA THR A 4 -16.57 -32.00 0.94
C THR A 4 -16.68 -32.04 2.46
N THR A 5 -16.13 -31.04 3.12
CA THR A 5 -16.37 -30.72 4.55
C THR A 5 -16.86 -29.31 4.68
N THR A 6 -17.77 -29.09 5.63
CA THR A 6 -18.35 -27.78 5.91
C THR A 6 -18.26 -27.44 7.39
N THR A 7 -18.08 -26.18 7.69
CA THR A 7 -18.16 -25.64 9.05
C THR A 7 -18.80 -24.26 9.00
N THR A 8 -19.15 -23.71 10.15
CA THR A 8 -19.71 -22.34 10.24
C THR A 8 -18.75 -21.44 11.00
N ILE A 9 -18.30 -20.37 10.36
CA ILE A 9 -17.44 -19.35 10.97
C ILE A 9 -18.17 -18.00 10.93
N ALA A 10 -18.24 -17.32 12.06
CA ALA A 10 -18.96 -16.04 12.17
C ALA A 10 -20.37 -16.06 11.55
N GLY A 11 -21.12 -17.17 11.74
CA GLY A 11 -22.47 -17.33 11.21
C GLY A 11 -22.58 -17.64 9.72
N ARG A 12 -21.48 -17.76 8.99
CA ARG A 12 -21.43 -18.05 7.54
C ARG A 12 -20.84 -19.43 7.29
N GLU A 13 -21.35 -20.11 6.26
CA GLU A 13 -20.83 -21.42 5.85
C GLU A 13 -19.44 -21.29 5.21
N PHE A 14 -18.53 -22.13 5.66
CA PHE A 14 -17.19 -22.29 5.12
C PHE A 14 -17.05 -23.74 4.61
N SER A 15 -16.81 -23.95 3.33
CA SER A 15 -16.71 -25.29 2.73
C SER A 15 -15.34 -25.51 2.08
N ILE A 16 -14.85 -26.75 2.20
CA ILE A 16 -13.60 -27.22 1.58
C ILE A 16 -13.95 -28.47 0.79
N GLU A 17 -13.75 -28.41 -0.53
CA GLU A 17 -14.03 -29.52 -1.46
C GLU A 17 -12.73 -29.98 -2.13
N THR A 18 -12.56 -31.30 -2.33
CA THR A 18 -11.44 -31.87 -3.07
C THR A 18 -11.92 -32.90 -4.09
N GLY A 19 -11.08 -33.24 -5.07
CA GLY A 19 -11.35 -34.30 -6.05
C GLY A 19 -12.15 -33.89 -7.30
N ARG A 20 -12.51 -32.59 -7.45
CA ARG A 20 -13.24 -32.08 -8.62
C ARG A 20 -12.32 -31.51 -9.70
N VAL A 21 -11.25 -30.81 -9.31
CA VAL A 21 -10.39 -30.05 -10.21
C VAL A 21 -8.91 -30.29 -9.92
N ALA A 22 -8.04 -29.92 -10.87
CA ALA A 22 -6.59 -29.95 -10.75
C ALA A 22 -6.01 -31.33 -10.35
N GLU A 23 -6.46 -32.42 -10.98
CA GLU A 23 -6.06 -33.81 -10.68
C GLU A 23 -4.55 -34.08 -10.76
N GLN A 24 -3.79 -33.28 -11.53
CA GLN A 24 -2.35 -33.43 -11.68
C GLN A 24 -1.55 -32.86 -10.51
N ALA A 25 -2.16 -32.03 -9.66
CA ALA A 25 -1.51 -31.53 -8.45
C ALA A 25 -1.39 -32.65 -7.39
N GLY A 26 -0.38 -32.54 -6.54
CA GLY A 26 -0.23 -33.43 -5.38
C GLY A 26 -1.46 -33.36 -4.48
N GLY A 27 -1.97 -32.17 -4.21
CA GLY A 27 -3.25 -31.89 -3.56
C GLY A 27 -3.93 -30.68 -4.17
N ALA A 28 -5.25 -30.69 -4.25
CA ALA A 28 -6.06 -29.61 -4.78
C ALA A 28 -7.39 -29.49 -4.01
N VAL A 29 -7.77 -28.28 -3.67
CA VAL A 29 -9.02 -27.98 -2.97
C VAL A 29 -9.69 -26.73 -3.54
N LEU A 30 -11.03 -26.72 -3.53
CA LEU A 30 -11.83 -25.51 -3.68
C LEU A 30 -12.34 -25.11 -2.31
N VAL A 31 -12.00 -23.91 -1.87
CA VAL A 31 -12.50 -23.35 -0.61
C VAL A 31 -13.47 -22.23 -0.92
N ARG A 32 -14.64 -22.29 -0.31
CA ARG A 32 -15.69 -21.29 -0.47
C ARG A 32 -16.10 -20.71 0.88
N TYR A 33 -16.22 -19.39 0.92
CA TYR A 33 -16.77 -18.62 2.03
C TYR A 33 -17.60 -17.46 1.48
N GLY A 34 -18.93 -17.51 1.67
CA GLY A 34 -19.84 -16.67 0.92
C GLY A 34 -19.78 -16.98 -0.59
N ASP A 35 -19.63 -15.97 -1.43
CA ASP A 35 -19.40 -16.14 -2.87
C ASP A 35 -17.92 -15.98 -3.28
N THR A 36 -17.03 -15.83 -2.32
CA THR A 36 -15.58 -15.91 -2.56
C THR A 36 -15.15 -17.37 -2.63
N VAL A 37 -14.46 -17.74 -3.72
CA VAL A 37 -13.97 -19.08 -4.00
C VAL A 37 -12.50 -19.05 -4.38
N VAL A 38 -11.67 -19.79 -3.65
CA VAL A 38 -10.23 -19.92 -3.89
C VAL A 38 -9.89 -21.37 -4.23
N LEU A 39 -9.21 -21.58 -5.35
CA LEU A 39 -8.55 -22.82 -5.69
C LEU A 39 -7.16 -22.84 -5.05
N GLY A 40 -6.93 -23.75 -4.13
CA GLY A 40 -5.62 -24.05 -3.56
C GLY A 40 -5.03 -25.32 -4.14
N THR A 41 -3.80 -25.25 -4.66
CA THR A 41 -3.07 -26.42 -5.17
C THR A 41 -1.70 -26.53 -4.51
N ALA A 42 -1.24 -27.76 -4.24
CA ALA A 42 0.08 -28.04 -3.72
C ALA A 42 0.76 -29.13 -4.56
N THR A 43 1.96 -28.85 -5.04
CA THR A 43 2.76 -29.78 -5.83
C THR A 43 4.16 -29.89 -5.23
N GLY A 44 4.64 -31.11 -5.04
CA GLY A 44 5.97 -31.38 -4.48
C GLY A 44 6.83 -32.22 -5.40
N SER A 45 8.11 -31.87 -5.58
CA SER A 45 9.06 -32.68 -6.33
C SER A 45 9.28 -34.04 -5.68
N ALA A 46 9.60 -35.06 -6.49
CA ALA A 46 9.89 -36.39 -5.98
C ALA A 46 11.24 -36.45 -5.23
N GLN A 47 12.20 -35.64 -5.66
CA GLN A 47 13.55 -35.56 -5.09
C GLN A 47 13.99 -34.10 -4.96
N PRO A 48 14.87 -33.77 -4.01
CA PRO A 48 15.47 -32.46 -3.91
C PRO A 48 16.37 -32.17 -5.12
N ARG A 49 16.47 -30.90 -5.50
CA ARG A 49 17.43 -30.46 -6.50
C ARG A 49 18.88 -30.63 -5.97
N GLU A 50 19.79 -30.99 -6.84
CA GLU A 50 21.19 -31.12 -6.48
C GLU A 50 21.77 -29.78 -5.99
N GLY A 51 22.53 -29.84 -4.92
CA GLY A 51 23.23 -28.68 -4.38
C GLY A 51 22.42 -27.76 -3.45
N ILE A 52 21.10 -27.98 -3.27
CA ILE A 52 20.29 -27.16 -2.37
C ILE A 52 20.56 -27.50 -0.89
N ASP A 53 20.70 -26.46 -0.08
CA ASP A 53 20.91 -26.51 1.38
C ASP A 53 19.74 -25.94 2.20
N PHE A 54 18.74 -25.34 1.56
CA PHE A 54 17.55 -24.75 2.18
C PHE A 54 16.25 -25.43 1.70
N PHE A 55 15.15 -25.15 2.36
CA PHE A 55 13.81 -25.63 1.94
C PHE A 55 13.19 -24.70 0.88
N PRO A 56 13.04 -25.15 -0.39
CA PRO A 56 12.52 -24.33 -1.47
C PRO A 56 11.00 -24.38 -1.52
N LEU A 57 10.33 -23.69 -0.60
CA LEU A 57 8.89 -23.43 -0.63
C LEU A 57 8.62 -22.17 -1.47
N THR A 58 7.77 -22.30 -2.48
CA THR A 58 7.25 -21.20 -3.27
C THR A 58 5.73 -21.12 -3.10
N VAL A 59 5.21 -19.94 -2.81
CA VAL A 59 3.79 -19.64 -2.76
C VAL A 59 3.50 -18.54 -3.75
N ASP A 60 2.54 -18.77 -4.66
CA ASP A 60 2.04 -17.77 -5.60
C ASP A 60 0.54 -17.59 -5.39
N VAL A 61 0.10 -16.34 -5.42
CA VAL A 61 -1.30 -15.94 -5.37
C VAL A 61 -1.65 -15.29 -6.70
N GLU A 62 -2.68 -15.82 -7.34
CA GLU A 62 -3.14 -15.42 -8.67
C GLU A 62 -4.49 -14.73 -8.53
N GLU A 63 -4.48 -13.41 -8.53
CA GLU A 63 -5.68 -12.59 -8.62
C GLU A 63 -6.12 -12.51 -10.07
N ARG A 64 -7.32 -12.97 -10.36
CA ARG A 64 -7.90 -12.97 -11.69
C ARG A 64 -9.07 -11.99 -11.74
N LEU A 65 -9.00 -10.96 -12.57
CA LEU A 65 -10.05 -9.94 -12.66
C LEU A 65 -11.41 -10.48 -13.08
N TYR A 66 -11.45 -11.67 -13.75
CA TYR A 66 -12.71 -12.35 -14.00
C TYR A 66 -13.44 -12.77 -12.71
N ALA A 67 -12.74 -12.94 -11.59
CA ALA A 67 -13.33 -13.27 -10.29
C ALA A 67 -14.34 -12.21 -9.81
N VAL A 68 -14.18 -10.97 -10.26
CA VAL A 68 -15.09 -9.84 -10.01
C VAL A 68 -15.78 -9.34 -11.27
N GLY A 69 -15.80 -10.15 -12.34
CA GLY A 69 -16.47 -9.83 -13.60
C GLY A 69 -15.81 -8.72 -14.42
N ARG A 70 -14.51 -8.44 -14.22
CA ARG A 70 -13.77 -7.37 -14.89
C ARG A 70 -12.82 -7.92 -15.95
N ILE A 71 -12.62 -7.13 -17.01
CA ILE A 71 -11.56 -7.36 -18.02
C ILE A 71 -10.35 -6.52 -17.62
N PRO A 72 -9.13 -7.09 -17.61
CA PRO A 72 -7.91 -6.35 -17.30
C PRO A 72 -7.78 -5.06 -18.11
N GLY A 73 -7.31 -4.00 -17.45
CA GLY A 73 -6.98 -2.73 -18.08
C GLY A 73 -5.86 -2.85 -19.11
N GLY A 74 -5.39 -1.74 -19.61
CA GLY A 74 -4.28 -1.68 -20.55
C GLY A 74 -4.59 -2.26 -21.95
N PHE A 75 -3.56 -2.34 -22.78
CA PHE A 75 -3.69 -2.74 -24.21
C PHE A 75 -3.81 -4.27 -24.37
N ILE A 76 -3.07 -5.06 -23.59
CA ILE A 76 -2.98 -6.53 -23.75
C ILE A 76 -4.25 -7.26 -23.25
N LYS A 77 -5.03 -6.62 -22.39
CA LYS A 77 -6.24 -7.22 -21.78
C LYS A 77 -5.97 -8.54 -21.04
N ARG A 78 -4.85 -8.61 -20.35
CA ARG A 78 -4.41 -9.76 -19.56
C ARG A 78 -3.68 -9.29 -18.32
N GLU A 79 -3.81 -10.02 -17.22
CA GLU A 79 -3.04 -9.83 -16.00
C GLU A 79 -1.54 -9.97 -16.31
N GLY A 80 -0.73 -9.09 -15.73
CA GLY A 80 0.71 -9.02 -15.93
C GLY A 80 1.49 -9.64 -14.78
N ARG A 81 2.36 -8.84 -14.16
CA ARG A 81 3.08 -9.24 -12.94
C ARG A 81 2.12 -9.29 -11.76
N PRO A 82 2.40 -10.16 -10.75
CA PRO A 82 1.63 -10.14 -9.51
C PRO A 82 1.53 -8.73 -8.93
N SER A 83 0.34 -8.37 -8.45
CA SER A 83 0.08 -7.11 -7.74
C SER A 83 0.87 -7.06 -6.42
N GLU A 84 1.01 -5.88 -5.81
CA GLU A 84 1.53 -5.77 -4.45
C GLU A 84 0.72 -6.61 -3.48
N HIS A 85 -0.60 -6.58 -3.59
CA HIS A 85 -1.54 -7.38 -2.80
C HIS A 85 -1.29 -8.89 -2.96
N SER A 86 -1.20 -9.41 -4.18
CA SER A 86 -0.85 -10.83 -4.44
C SER A 86 0.47 -11.24 -3.79
N ILE A 87 1.48 -10.36 -3.81
CA ILE A 87 2.78 -10.64 -3.18
C ILE A 87 2.66 -10.67 -1.66
N LEU A 88 1.86 -9.78 -1.07
CA LEU A 88 1.61 -9.75 0.38
C LEU A 88 0.81 -10.97 0.82
N ALA A 89 -0.25 -11.35 0.10
CA ALA A 89 -1.04 -12.55 0.34
C ALA A 89 -0.19 -13.84 0.25
N ALA A 90 0.72 -13.91 -0.74
CA ALA A 90 1.66 -15.01 -0.85
C ALA A 90 2.60 -15.10 0.36
N ARG A 91 3.08 -13.96 0.87
CA ARG A 91 3.91 -13.90 2.09
C ARG A 91 3.11 -14.27 3.33
N LEU A 92 1.88 -13.79 3.42
CA LEU A 92 0.96 -14.09 4.52
C LEU A 92 0.68 -15.61 4.61
N THR A 93 0.64 -16.31 3.46
CA THR A 93 0.47 -17.76 3.37
C THR A 93 1.77 -18.52 3.62
N ASP A 94 2.92 -18.09 3.07
CA ASP A 94 4.21 -18.79 3.23
C ASP A 94 4.64 -18.89 4.70
N ARG A 95 4.46 -17.82 5.46
CA ARG A 95 4.95 -17.68 6.84
C ARG A 95 4.40 -18.75 7.80
N PRO A 96 3.09 -19.00 7.90
CA PRO A 96 2.54 -20.01 8.78
C PRO A 96 2.75 -21.46 8.27
N MET A 97 2.99 -21.65 6.96
CA MET A 97 3.18 -22.98 6.39
C MET A 97 4.61 -23.50 6.58
N ARG A 98 5.60 -22.63 6.36
CA ARG A 98 7.03 -23.00 6.32
C ARG A 98 7.53 -23.71 7.57
N PRO A 99 7.19 -23.30 8.81
CA PRO A 99 7.68 -23.97 10.03
C PRO A 99 7.13 -25.39 10.22
N LEU A 100 6.07 -25.74 9.54
CA LEU A 100 5.37 -27.03 9.71
C LEU A 100 5.83 -28.13 8.74
N PHE A 101 6.91 -27.88 8.01
CA PHE A 101 7.60 -28.94 7.27
C PHE A 101 8.67 -29.60 8.14
N PRO A 102 8.96 -30.91 7.92
CA PRO A 102 10.00 -31.59 8.66
C PRO A 102 11.36 -30.90 8.52
N LYS A 103 12.10 -30.78 9.62
CA LYS A 103 13.45 -30.19 9.62
C LYS A 103 14.37 -30.96 8.66
N GLY A 104 15.04 -30.23 7.77
CA GLY A 104 15.90 -30.81 6.74
C GLY A 104 15.19 -31.28 5.46
N TYR A 105 13.86 -31.06 5.35
CA TYR A 105 13.16 -31.30 4.09
C TYR A 105 13.63 -30.32 3.00
N ARG A 106 14.03 -30.82 1.83
CA ARG A 106 14.66 -30.02 0.77
C ARG A 106 14.04 -30.23 -0.61
N ASN A 107 12.95 -30.99 -0.72
CA ASN A 107 12.20 -31.12 -1.96
C ASN A 107 11.49 -29.80 -2.26
N ASP A 108 11.41 -29.44 -3.55
CA ASP A 108 10.61 -28.28 -3.96
C ASP A 108 9.15 -28.50 -3.61
N VAL A 109 8.53 -27.46 -3.05
CA VAL A 109 7.08 -27.39 -2.83
C VAL A 109 6.58 -26.09 -3.44
N HIS A 110 5.59 -26.21 -4.33
CA HIS A 110 4.94 -25.08 -4.95
C HIS A 110 3.45 -25.08 -4.59
N ILE A 111 3.01 -24.03 -3.95
CA ILE A 111 1.61 -23.75 -3.62
C ILE A 111 1.14 -22.64 -4.54
N VAL A 112 0.01 -22.87 -5.22
CA VAL A 112 -0.64 -21.83 -6.05
C VAL A 112 -2.06 -21.65 -5.54
N LEU A 113 -2.39 -20.42 -5.20
CA LEU A 113 -3.72 -19.98 -4.82
C LEU A 113 -4.30 -19.17 -5.97
N THR A 114 -5.45 -19.56 -6.50
CA THR A 114 -6.12 -18.82 -7.57
C THR A 114 -7.49 -18.37 -7.09
N VAL A 115 -7.72 -17.07 -7.05
CA VAL A 115 -9.02 -16.51 -6.72
C VAL A 115 -9.92 -16.64 -7.94
N LEU A 116 -10.91 -17.55 -7.85
CA LEU A 116 -11.84 -17.87 -8.94
C LEU A 116 -13.13 -17.05 -8.92
N SER A 117 -13.56 -16.63 -7.73
CA SER A 117 -14.70 -15.75 -7.50
C SER A 117 -14.42 -14.89 -6.27
N ALA A 118 -14.81 -13.63 -6.28
CA ALA A 118 -14.69 -12.72 -5.12
C ALA A 118 -15.95 -11.84 -5.01
N ASP A 119 -16.60 -11.89 -3.84
CA ASP A 119 -17.79 -11.10 -3.53
C ASP A 119 -17.46 -9.70 -2.99
N ARG A 120 -16.17 -9.41 -2.74
CA ARG A 120 -15.65 -8.17 -2.17
C ARG A 120 -16.12 -7.87 -0.75
N GLU A 121 -16.62 -8.89 -0.06
CA GLU A 121 -17.01 -8.84 1.35
C GLU A 121 -16.24 -9.88 2.18
N ASN A 122 -15.86 -11.00 1.56
CA ASN A 122 -15.10 -12.07 2.20
C ASN A 122 -13.67 -12.10 1.65
N ASP A 123 -12.71 -11.84 2.52
CA ASP A 123 -11.29 -11.75 2.20
C ASP A 123 -10.72 -13.05 1.62
N SER A 124 -10.19 -12.97 0.41
CA SER A 124 -9.56 -14.10 -0.28
C SER A 124 -8.23 -14.54 0.31
N ASP A 125 -7.50 -13.66 1.00
CA ASP A 125 -6.16 -13.92 1.54
C ASP A 125 -6.23 -14.91 2.70
N VAL A 126 -7.14 -14.64 3.64
CA VAL A 126 -7.35 -15.48 4.82
C VAL A 126 -7.91 -16.86 4.42
N ILE A 127 -8.86 -16.87 3.46
CA ILE A 127 -9.38 -18.11 2.84
C ILE A 127 -8.23 -18.86 2.16
N GLY A 128 -7.34 -18.15 1.46
CA GLY A 128 -6.17 -18.67 0.78
C GLY A 128 -5.20 -19.41 1.70
N ILE A 129 -4.95 -18.91 2.91
CA ILE A 129 -4.12 -19.59 3.91
C ILE A 129 -4.71 -20.97 4.25
N THR A 130 -6.01 -21.03 4.50
CA THR A 130 -6.70 -22.29 4.80
C THR A 130 -6.72 -23.22 3.58
N ALA A 131 -6.89 -22.67 2.36
CA ALA A 131 -6.83 -23.43 1.11
C ALA A 131 -5.44 -24.05 0.86
N ALA A 132 -4.37 -23.29 1.09
CA ALA A 132 -2.99 -23.79 1.02
C ALA A 132 -2.76 -24.96 1.97
N SER A 133 -3.18 -24.78 3.23
CA SER A 133 -3.09 -25.82 4.26
C SER A 133 -3.89 -27.07 3.88
N ALA A 134 -5.14 -26.92 3.47
CA ALA A 134 -6.01 -28.03 3.08
C ALA A 134 -5.45 -28.80 1.86
N ALA A 135 -4.90 -28.09 0.85
CA ALA A 135 -4.24 -28.72 -0.29
C ALA A 135 -3.01 -29.53 0.13
N LEU A 136 -2.21 -29.00 1.06
CA LEU A 136 -1.11 -29.75 1.66
C LEU A 136 -1.61 -30.95 2.47
N MET A 137 -2.69 -30.81 3.23
CA MET A 137 -3.25 -31.89 4.05
C MET A 137 -3.73 -33.08 3.22
N VAL A 138 -4.39 -32.85 2.08
CA VAL A 138 -4.88 -33.94 1.20
C VAL A 138 -3.79 -34.49 0.28
N SER A 139 -2.62 -33.81 0.13
CA SER A 139 -1.50 -34.24 -0.69
C SER A 139 -0.64 -35.32 -0.01
N GLU A 140 0.28 -35.92 -0.77
CA GLU A 140 1.32 -36.81 -0.26
C GLU A 140 2.54 -36.05 0.35
N ILE A 141 2.57 -34.70 0.29
CA ILE A 141 3.67 -33.87 0.80
C ILE A 141 3.74 -34.00 2.33
N PRO A 142 4.94 -34.19 2.94
CA PRO A 142 5.08 -34.31 4.39
C PRO A 142 4.89 -32.95 5.07
N PHE A 143 3.67 -32.64 5.46
CA PHE A 143 3.26 -31.42 6.14
C PHE A 143 2.66 -31.77 7.50
N GLN A 144 3.07 -31.05 8.57
CA GLN A 144 2.71 -31.30 9.97
C GLN A 144 1.55 -30.41 10.46
N GLY A 145 0.79 -29.79 9.53
CA GLY A 145 -0.42 -29.04 9.87
C GLY A 145 -1.59 -29.91 10.29
N PRO A 146 -2.82 -29.40 10.30
CA PRO A 146 -3.26 -28.26 9.49
C PRO A 146 -3.06 -26.89 10.15
N VAL A 147 -3.17 -25.85 9.32
CA VAL A 147 -3.25 -24.44 9.71
C VAL A 147 -4.62 -23.90 9.30
N GLY A 148 -5.30 -23.22 10.21
CA GLY A 148 -6.43 -22.36 9.89
C GLY A 148 -6.03 -20.90 10.02
N ALA A 149 -6.75 -19.99 9.37
CA ALA A 149 -6.60 -18.56 9.52
C ALA A 149 -7.94 -17.85 9.56
N VAL A 150 -8.01 -16.77 10.34
CA VAL A 150 -9.15 -15.86 10.42
C VAL A 150 -8.66 -14.43 10.45
N ARG A 151 -9.51 -13.50 9.96
CA ARG A 151 -9.37 -12.07 10.18
C ARG A 151 -10.12 -11.69 11.45
N VAL A 152 -9.60 -10.74 12.20
CA VAL A 152 -10.21 -10.25 13.45
C VAL A 152 -10.28 -8.74 13.39
N GLY A 153 -11.48 -8.20 13.55
CA GLY A 153 -11.75 -6.77 13.68
C GLY A 153 -12.04 -6.38 15.12
N TYR A 154 -12.01 -5.07 15.40
CA TYR A 154 -12.46 -4.46 16.64
C TYR A 154 -13.41 -3.32 16.31
N ILE A 155 -14.71 -3.54 16.49
CA ILE A 155 -15.81 -2.67 16.04
C ILE A 155 -16.76 -2.44 17.20
N ASN A 156 -17.07 -1.19 17.53
CA ASN A 156 -17.95 -0.84 18.62
C ASN A 156 -17.58 -1.55 19.95
N ASP A 157 -16.29 -1.52 20.30
CA ASP A 157 -15.71 -2.15 21.49
C ASP A 157 -15.91 -3.69 21.55
N GLN A 158 -16.10 -4.33 20.39
CA GLN A 158 -16.27 -5.77 20.30
C GLN A 158 -15.28 -6.40 19.29
N ILE A 159 -14.79 -7.57 19.66
CA ILE A 159 -13.98 -8.38 18.77
C ILE A 159 -14.91 -9.13 17.79
N VAL A 160 -14.69 -8.93 16.50
CA VAL A 160 -15.47 -9.53 15.41
C VAL A 160 -14.57 -10.47 14.60
N ILE A 161 -15.00 -11.73 14.44
CA ILE A 161 -14.28 -12.73 13.65
C ILE A 161 -14.75 -12.66 12.20
N ASN A 162 -13.80 -12.62 11.27
CA ASN A 162 -14.00 -12.46 9.85
C ASN A 162 -15.01 -11.34 9.53
N PRO A 163 -14.75 -10.09 9.96
CA PRO A 163 -15.58 -8.97 9.52
C PRO A 163 -15.60 -8.91 8.00
N THR A 164 -16.69 -8.42 7.43
CA THR A 164 -16.75 -8.12 5.99
C THR A 164 -15.88 -6.92 5.65
N GLU A 165 -15.53 -6.74 4.37
CA GLU A 165 -14.78 -5.56 3.91
C GLU A 165 -15.51 -4.24 4.21
N THR A 166 -16.85 -4.27 4.22
CA THR A 166 -17.67 -3.13 4.63
C THR A 166 -17.52 -2.83 6.12
N GLU A 167 -17.53 -3.84 6.97
CA GLU A 167 -17.35 -3.69 8.42
C GLU A 167 -15.92 -3.29 8.80
N LEU A 168 -14.92 -3.76 8.03
CA LEU A 168 -13.51 -3.44 8.26
C LEU A 168 -13.20 -1.95 8.14
N LYS A 169 -13.93 -1.20 7.32
CA LYS A 169 -13.76 0.25 7.18
C LYS A 169 -13.99 1.01 8.48
N GLU A 170 -14.90 0.50 9.31
CA GLU A 170 -15.22 1.07 10.62
C GLU A 170 -14.37 0.47 11.74
N SER A 171 -13.60 -0.58 11.46
CA SER A 171 -12.80 -1.27 12.44
C SER A 171 -11.58 -0.47 12.89
N LEU A 172 -11.27 -0.56 14.19
CA LEU A 172 -10.01 -0.07 14.76
C LEU A 172 -8.88 -1.11 14.65
N LEU A 173 -9.19 -2.34 14.23
CA LEU A 173 -8.27 -3.44 14.11
C LEU A 173 -8.49 -4.18 12.79
N ASP A 174 -7.41 -4.42 12.07
CA ASP A 174 -7.32 -5.37 10.96
C ASP A 174 -6.22 -6.37 11.30
N LEU A 175 -6.60 -7.52 11.85
CA LEU A 175 -5.68 -8.52 12.38
C LEU A 175 -5.91 -9.86 11.67
N VAL A 176 -4.87 -10.42 11.08
CA VAL A 176 -4.86 -11.80 10.61
C VAL A 176 -4.13 -12.68 11.61
N VAL A 177 -4.82 -13.74 12.05
CA VAL A 177 -4.26 -14.77 12.93
C VAL A 177 -4.26 -16.09 12.17
N ALA A 178 -3.11 -16.76 12.13
CA ALA A 178 -3.00 -18.14 11.65
C ALA A 178 -2.43 -19.05 12.73
N GLY A 179 -2.98 -20.24 12.84
CA GLY A 179 -2.62 -21.19 13.91
C GLY A 179 -2.92 -22.63 13.58
N THR A 180 -2.31 -23.53 14.37
CA THR A 180 -2.62 -24.95 14.45
C THR A 180 -3.66 -25.21 15.53
N ALA A 181 -3.97 -26.47 15.80
CA ALA A 181 -4.81 -26.86 16.94
C ALA A 181 -4.20 -26.40 18.28
N GLU A 182 -2.88 -26.39 18.38
CA GLU A 182 -2.16 -26.20 19.64
C GLU A 182 -1.82 -24.75 19.91
N ALA A 183 -1.54 -23.95 18.85
CA ALA A 183 -1.04 -22.62 19.05
C ALA A 183 -1.09 -21.69 17.81
N VAL A 184 -0.99 -20.39 18.06
CA VAL A 184 -0.79 -19.36 17.03
C VAL A 184 0.61 -19.51 16.45
N VAL A 185 0.73 -19.44 15.11
CA VAL A 185 1.99 -19.55 14.38
C VAL A 185 2.34 -18.30 13.58
N MET A 186 1.37 -17.43 13.30
CA MET A 186 1.61 -16.17 12.60
C MET A 186 0.54 -15.15 13.00
N VAL A 187 0.98 -13.90 13.15
CA VAL A 187 0.11 -12.74 13.36
C VAL A 187 0.59 -11.60 12.47
N GLU A 188 -0.38 -10.91 11.85
CA GLU A 188 -0.13 -9.65 11.14
C GLU A 188 -1.29 -8.70 11.38
N ALA A 189 -1.01 -7.47 11.83
CA ALA A 189 -2.05 -6.50 12.15
C ALA A 189 -1.71 -5.07 11.75
N GLY A 190 -2.75 -4.34 11.36
CA GLY A 190 -2.86 -2.89 11.43
C GLY A 190 -3.87 -2.51 12.52
N ALA A 191 -3.61 -1.46 13.28
CA ALA A 191 -4.51 -1.01 14.33
C ALA A 191 -4.48 0.51 14.44
N LYS A 192 -5.57 1.09 14.94
CA LYS A 192 -5.70 2.52 15.23
C LYS A 192 -5.46 2.74 16.72
N GLU A 193 -4.18 2.66 17.13
CA GLU A 193 -3.70 2.93 18.50
C GLU A 193 -4.37 2.07 19.58
N LEU A 194 -4.49 0.76 19.32
CA LEU A 194 -5.12 -0.14 20.28
C LEU A 194 -4.14 -0.57 21.40
N PRO A 195 -4.65 -0.71 22.64
CA PRO A 195 -3.87 -1.21 23.77
C PRO A 195 -3.37 -2.65 23.57
N GLU A 196 -2.23 -2.98 24.13
CA GLU A 196 -1.64 -4.32 24.10
C GLU A 196 -2.59 -5.41 24.60
N ALA A 197 -3.40 -5.11 25.63
CA ALA A 197 -4.38 -6.05 26.19
C ALA A 197 -5.46 -6.44 25.16
N THR A 198 -5.98 -5.47 24.41
CA THR A 198 -6.97 -5.70 23.35
C THR A 198 -6.38 -6.56 22.23
N MET A 199 -5.13 -6.30 21.87
CA MET A 199 -4.43 -7.10 20.86
C MET A 199 -4.27 -8.56 21.29
N ILE A 200 -3.91 -8.79 22.55
CA ILE A 200 -3.77 -10.14 23.12
C ILE A 200 -5.10 -10.88 23.09
N GLU A 201 -6.18 -10.23 23.52
CA GLU A 201 -7.53 -10.81 23.51
C GLU A 201 -7.99 -11.13 22.08
N ALA A 202 -7.76 -10.23 21.12
CA ALA A 202 -8.11 -10.44 19.71
C ALA A 202 -7.36 -11.64 19.11
N ILE A 203 -6.08 -11.82 19.41
CA ILE A 203 -5.29 -12.99 19.00
C ILE A 203 -5.86 -14.27 19.60
N ALA A 204 -6.21 -14.27 20.87
CA ALA A 204 -6.78 -15.43 21.55
C ALA A 204 -8.14 -15.84 20.95
N ARG A 205 -9.05 -14.87 20.70
CA ARG A 205 -10.35 -15.12 20.08
C ARG A 205 -10.20 -15.60 18.62
N GLY A 206 -9.23 -15.06 17.89
CA GLY A 206 -8.88 -15.55 16.56
C GLY A 206 -8.44 -17.01 16.59
N HIS A 207 -7.58 -17.39 17.53
CA HIS A 207 -7.15 -18.78 17.68
C HIS A 207 -8.28 -19.74 18.07
N GLU A 208 -9.23 -19.32 18.92
CA GLU A 208 -10.43 -20.10 19.21
C GLU A 208 -11.25 -20.40 17.93
N ALA A 209 -11.45 -19.40 17.09
CA ALA A 209 -12.20 -19.56 15.83
C ALA A 209 -11.49 -20.49 14.84
N ILE A 210 -10.17 -20.45 14.78
CA ILE A 210 -9.33 -21.31 13.93
C ILE A 210 -9.58 -22.80 14.19
N GLN A 211 -9.92 -23.20 15.40
CA GLN A 211 -10.14 -24.61 15.75
C GLN A 211 -11.21 -25.30 14.87
N LEU A 212 -12.21 -24.56 14.43
CA LEU A 212 -13.24 -25.05 13.53
C LEU A 212 -12.69 -25.37 12.13
N LEU A 213 -11.79 -24.52 11.63
CA LEU A 213 -11.11 -24.70 10.34
C LEU A 213 -10.11 -25.85 10.38
N VAL A 214 -9.39 -26.01 11.49
CA VAL A 214 -8.48 -27.13 11.73
C VAL A 214 -9.25 -28.45 11.71
N LYS A 215 -10.38 -28.54 12.42
CA LYS A 215 -11.24 -29.71 12.47
C LYS A 215 -11.76 -30.10 11.09
N ALA A 216 -12.28 -29.14 10.31
CA ALA A 216 -12.79 -29.38 8.97
C ALA A 216 -11.71 -29.96 8.02
N GLN A 217 -10.47 -29.47 8.12
CA GLN A 217 -9.35 -29.98 7.33
C GLN A 217 -8.92 -31.39 7.75
N LEU A 218 -8.95 -31.71 9.05
CA LEU A 218 -8.67 -33.07 9.53
C LEU A 218 -9.73 -34.08 9.04
N GLU A 219 -11.03 -33.70 9.08
CA GLU A 219 -12.11 -34.50 8.53
C GLU A 219 -11.95 -34.73 7.02
N LEU A 220 -11.55 -33.71 6.26
CA LEU A 220 -11.30 -33.83 4.83
C LEU A 220 -10.12 -34.78 4.54
N ARG A 221 -9.05 -34.66 5.33
CA ARG A 221 -7.89 -35.55 5.24
C ARG A 221 -8.26 -37.02 5.49
N GLU A 222 -9.12 -37.28 6.46
CA GLU A 222 -9.59 -38.65 6.72
C GLU A 222 -10.37 -39.22 5.55
N LYS A 223 -11.19 -38.40 4.86
CA LYS A 223 -12.03 -38.83 3.71
C LYS A 223 -11.21 -39.01 2.42
N ALA A 224 -10.27 -38.09 2.14
CA ALA A 224 -9.64 -37.98 0.81
C ALA A 224 -8.11 -37.78 0.85
N GLY A 225 -7.48 -37.79 2.02
CA GLY A 225 -6.05 -37.58 2.14
C GLY A 225 -5.21 -38.71 1.58
N LYS A 226 -4.18 -38.35 0.81
CA LYS A 226 -3.16 -39.30 0.35
C LYS A 226 -2.19 -39.64 1.49
N PRO A 227 -1.63 -40.89 1.51
CA PRO A 227 -0.53 -41.22 2.42
C PRO A 227 0.64 -40.24 2.24
N LYS A 228 1.18 -39.73 3.35
CA LYS A 228 2.33 -38.85 3.31
C LYS A 228 3.58 -39.58 2.85
N ARG A 229 4.40 -38.94 1.99
CA ARG A 229 5.72 -39.48 1.62
C ARG A 229 6.57 -39.60 2.88
N ALA A 230 7.19 -40.73 3.05
CA ALA A 230 8.13 -40.96 4.15
C ALA A 230 9.32 -40.02 3.98
N PHE A 231 9.64 -39.27 5.01
CA PHE A 231 10.86 -38.44 5.08
C PHE A 231 11.65 -38.86 6.32
N THR A 232 12.86 -39.32 6.08
CA THR A 232 13.81 -39.62 7.17
C THR A 232 14.81 -38.49 7.24
N PRO A 233 14.84 -37.71 8.34
CA PRO A 233 15.90 -36.73 8.55
C PRO A 233 17.27 -37.36 8.42
N PRO A 234 18.26 -36.67 7.83
CA PRO A 234 19.61 -37.21 7.79
C PRO A 234 20.13 -37.50 9.22
N THR A 235 20.58 -38.72 9.42
CA THR A 235 21.20 -39.11 10.72
C THR A 235 22.54 -38.42 10.87
N GLN A 236 22.71 -37.75 12.00
CA GLN A 236 24.00 -37.14 12.32
C GLN A 236 25.04 -38.20 12.66
N ASP A 237 26.18 -38.15 12.02
CA ASP A 237 27.32 -39.00 12.36
C ASP A 237 27.92 -38.53 13.69
N ALA A 238 27.95 -39.43 14.68
CA ALA A 238 28.40 -39.12 16.03
C ALA A 238 29.89 -38.75 16.09
N ASP A 239 30.73 -39.37 15.27
CA ASP A 239 32.17 -39.11 15.23
C ASP A 239 32.46 -37.75 14.59
N LEU A 240 31.77 -37.42 13.51
CA LEU A 240 31.85 -36.13 12.87
C LEU A 240 31.32 -35.01 13.78
N LEU A 241 30.17 -35.21 14.43
CA LEU A 241 29.62 -34.27 15.39
C LEU A 241 30.60 -33.97 16.51
N LYS A 242 31.20 -35.04 17.08
CA LYS A 242 32.19 -34.91 18.13
C LYS A 242 33.43 -34.15 17.65
N ALA A 243 33.95 -34.45 16.47
CA ALA A 243 35.10 -33.74 15.90
C ALA A 243 34.83 -32.23 15.72
N VAL A 244 33.62 -31.86 15.24
CA VAL A 244 33.18 -30.46 15.11
C VAL A 244 33.05 -29.81 16.48
N GLN A 245 32.47 -30.49 17.46
CA GLN A 245 32.31 -29.99 18.83
C GLN A 245 33.63 -29.75 19.54
N ASP A 246 34.55 -30.71 19.48
CA ASP A 246 35.86 -30.61 20.12
C ASP A 246 36.67 -29.44 19.53
N PHE A 247 36.51 -29.15 18.25
CA PHE A 247 37.13 -28.01 17.60
C PHE A 247 36.44 -26.68 17.93
N ALA A 248 35.10 -26.59 17.79
CA ALA A 248 34.36 -25.35 17.84
C ALA A 248 34.16 -24.81 19.28
N LYS A 249 33.73 -25.65 20.23
CA LYS A 249 33.34 -25.23 21.58
C LYS A 249 34.38 -24.34 22.29
N PRO A 250 35.69 -24.67 22.32
CA PRO A 250 36.67 -23.84 23.01
C PRO A 250 36.94 -22.48 22.35
N ARG A 251 36.57 -22.34 21.06
CA ARG A 251 36.82 -21.14 20.25
C ARG A 251 35.63 -20.20 20.16
N LEU A 252 34.40 -20.72 20.27
CA LEU A 252 33.17 -19.95 20.10
C LEU A 252 33.02 -18.79 21.09
N ALA A 253 33.41 -18.99 22.36
CA ALA A 253 33.27 -17.94 23.38
C ALA A 253 34.07 -16.66 23.05
N SER A 254 35.28 -16.80 22.51
CA SER A 254 36.09 -15.66 22.10
C SER A 254 35.69 -15.07 20.75
N ALA A 255 35.11 -15.87 19.86
CA ALA A 255 34.67 -15.43 18.55
C ALA A 255 33.30 -14.71 18.57
N VAL A 256 32.36 -15.19 19.37
CA VAL A 256 31.00 -14.64 19.47
C VAL A 256 30.98 -13.31 20.22
N ASN A 257 31.69 -13.22 21.36
CA ASN A 257 31.64 -12.06 22.25
C ASN A 257 32.61 -10.96 21.80
N LYS A 258 32.28 -10.31 20.66
CA LYS A 258 33.01 -9.15 20.10
C LYS A 258 32.17 -7.89 20.18
N ALA A 259 32.84 -6.73 20.30
CA ALA A 259 32.16 -5.45 20.43
C ALA A 259 31.38 -5.06 19.16
N THR A 260 31.92 -5.35 17.98
CA THR A 260 31.31 -5.00 16.71
C THR A 260 30.94 -6.24 15.90
N LYS A 261 30.00 -6.05 14.96
CA LYS A 261 29.60 -7.10 14.00
C LYS A 261 30.80 -7.52 13.14
N ALA A 262 31.58 -6.55 12.64
CA ALA A 262 32.71 -6.82 11.76
C ALA A 262 33.76 -7.71 12.45
N GLU A 263 34.18 -7.37 13.69
CA GLU A 263 35.12 -8.17 14.47
C GLU A 263 34.55 -9.57 14.76
N ARG A 264 33.25 -9.69 15.01
CA ARG A 264 32.61 -10.98 15.25
C ARG A 264 32.57 -11.83 14.00
N ASP A 265 32.15 -11.25 12.87
CA ASP A 265 32.05 -11.95 11.59
C ASP A 265 33.44 -12.41 11.12
N GLU A 266 34.48 -11.60 11.30
CA GLU A 266 35.88 -11.97 11.06
C GLU A 266 36.34 -13.14 11.96
N ALA A 267 36.13 -13.03 13.26
CA ALA A 267 36.51 -14.08 14.21
C ALA A 267 35.75 -15.40 13.97
N LEU A 268 34.47 -15.35 13.62
CA LEU A 268 33.69 -16.54 13.25
C LEU A 268 34.16 -17.14 11.92
N SER A 269 34.52 -16.29 10.94
CA SER A 269 35.12 -16.76 9.68
C SER A 269 36.47 -17.42 9.88
N GLU A 270 37.32 -16.92 10.77
CA GLU A 270 38.60 -17.54 11.15
C GLU A 270 38.39 -18.94 11.80
N VAL A 271 37.38 -19.03 12.71
CA VAL A 271 37.05 -20.32 13.32
C VAL A 271 36.55 -21.30 12.27
N GLN A 272 35.69 -20.84 11.32
CA GLN A 272 35.21 -21.68 10.23
C GLN A 272 36.34 -22.13 9.30
N ALA A 273 37.23 -21.22 8.91
CA ALA A 273 38.41 -21.57 8.09
C ALA A 273 39.32 -22.61 8.78
N GLY A 274 39.54 -22.46 10.09
CA GLY A 274 40.26 -23.45 10.88
C GLY A 274 39.56 -24.80 10.93
N LEU A 275 38.24 -24.81 11.08
CA LEU A 275 37.41 -26.02 11.07
C LEU A 275 37.53 -26.76 9.69
N VAL A 276 37.46 -26.01 8.58
CA VAL A 276 37.66 -26.57 7.24
C VAL A 276 39.04 -27.22 7.11
N THR A 277 40.08 -26.57 7.65
CA THR A 277 41.46 -27.06 7.57
C THR A 277 41.67 -28.29 8.43
N GLU A 278 41.20 -28.32 9.69
CA GLU A 278 41.51 -29.41 10.64
C GLU A 278 40.50 -30.56 10.57
N VAL A 279 39.21 -30.27 10.50
CA VAL A 279 38.13 -31.27 10.47
C VAL A 279 37.76 -31.62 9.05
N GLY A 280 37.60 -30.61 8.18
CA GLY A 280 37.22 -30.80 6.78
C GLY A 280 38.21 -31.64 5.99
N ALA A 281 39.54 -31.51 6.27
CA ALA A 281 40.57 -32.37 5.68
C ALA A 281 40.40 -33.87 5.98
N ARG A 282 39.72 -34.21 7.09
CA ARG A 282 39.41 -35.61 7.46
C ARG A 282 38.11 -36.11 6.79
N TYR A 283 37.24 -35.18 6.35
CA TYR A 283 35.94 -35.48 5.78
C TYR A 283 35.66 -34.67 4.49
N PRO A 284 36.54 -34.76 3.45
CA PRO A 284 36.47 -33.87 2.29
C PRO A 284 35.17 -33.98 1.51
N GLU A 285 34.56 -35.16 1.42
CA GLU A 285 33.30 -35.40 0.74
C GLU A 285 32.06 -34.89 1.52
N ARG A 286 32.26 -34.46 2.77
CA ARG A 286 31.17 -34.10 3.70
C ARG A 286 31.26 -32.64 4.19
N MET A 287 31.87 -31.76 3.44
CA MET A 287 32.07 -30.36 3.81
C MET A 287 30.77 -29.60 4.14
N LYS A 288 29.69 -29.88 3.42
CA LYS A 288 28.37 -29.30 3.70
C LYS A 288 27.86 -29.69 5.09
N GLU A 289 28.05 -30.94 5.46
CA GLU A 289 27.63 -31.44 6.76
C GLU A 289 28.53 -30.88 7.90
N VAL A 290 29.83 -30.77 7.69
CA VAL A 290 30.77 -30.11 8.64
C VAL A 290 30.30 -28.68 8.93
N ASN A 291 29.97 -27.89 7.88
CA ASN A 291 29.49 -26.51 8.04
C ASN A 291 28.13 -26.46 8.76
N SER A 292 27.19 -27.32 8.39
CA SER A 292 25.86 -27.40 9.04
C SER A 292 25.96 -27.76 10.53
N LEU A 293 26.86 -28.67 10.90
CA LEU A 293 27.13 -29.02 12.31
C LEU A 293 27.77 -27.86 13.06
N TYR A 294 28.68 -27.12 12.43
CA TYR A 294 29.25 -25.91 13.02
C TYR A 294 28.21 -24.85 13.32
N GLU A 295 27.35 -24.56 12.35
CA GLU A 295 26.25 -23.61 12.53
C GLU A 295 25.29 -24.04 13.65
N SER A 296 25.02 -25.35 13.76
CA SER A 296 24.21 -25.90 14.84
C SER A 296 24.87 -25.71 16.22
N GLU A 297 26.17 -25.93 16.32
CA GLU A 297 26.91 -25.72 17.58
C GLU A 297 27.03 -24.23 17.93
N LEU A 298 27.21 -23.35 16.93
CA LEU A 298 27.18 -21.91 17.13
C LEU A 298 25.80 -21.45 17.63
N LYS A 299 24.74 -21.93 17.01
CA LYS A 299 23.37 -21.67 17.47
C LYS A 299 23.16 -22.11 18.91
N LYS A 300 23.57 -23.32 19.22
CA LYS A 300 23.46 -23.88 20.58
C LYS A 300 24.25 -23.06 21.61
N PHE A 301 25.46 -22.63 21.25
CA PHE A 301 26.31 -21.82 22.13
C PHE A 301 25.65 -20.48 22.49
N ILE A 302 25.18 -19.75 21.47
CA ILE A 302 24.51 -18.44 21.64
C ILE A 302 23.25 -18.58 22.49
N ARG A 303 22.40 -19.56 22.18
CA ARG A 303 21.16 -19.81 22.92
C ARG A 303 21.42 -20.12 24.38
N THR A 304 22.40 -21.00 24.67
CA THR A 304 22.80 -21.35 26.05
C THR A 304 23.33 -20.13 26.80
N GLN A 305 24.14 -19.28 26.14
CA GLN A 305 24.69 -18.08 26.76
C GLN A 305 23.56 -17.10 27.14
N ILE A 306 22.58 -16.90 26.27
CA ILE A 306 21.42 -16.01 26.53
C ILE A 306 20.56 -16.58 27.67
N LEU A 307 20.20 -17.87 27.61
CA LEU A 307 19.32 -18.50 28.61
C LEU A 307 19.95 -18.64 30.01
N GLU A 308 21.23 -18.91 30.09
CA GLU A 308 21.89 -19.17 31.38
C GLU A 308 22.51 -17.92 32.00
N LYS A 309 23.05 -17.02 31.17
CA LYS A 309 23.80 -15.85 31.63
C LYS A 309 23.11 -14.53 31.36
N GLY A 310 22.02 -14.53 30.58
CA GLY A 310 21.38 -13.29 30.13
C GLY A 310 22.26 -12.41 29.25
N LEU A 311 23.33 -12.99 28.66
CA LEU A 311 24.35 -12.24 27.91
C LEU A 311 24.19 -12.48 26.42
N ARG A 312 23.97 -11.41 25.68
CA ARG A 312 23.80 -11.40 24.20
C ARG A 312 25.18 -11.33 23.50
N PRO A 313 25.25 -11.68 22.20
CA PRO A 313 26.55 -11.70 21.47
C PRO A 313 27.31 -10.38 21.43
N ASP A 314 26.63 -9.25 21.59
CA ASP A 314 27.23 -7.91 21.65
C ASP A 314 27.39 -7.36 23.09
N GLY A 315 27.21 -8.22 24.09
CA GLY A 315 27.37 -7.86 25.50
C GLY A 315 26.13 -7.23 26.16
N ARG A 316 25.06 -6.99 25.43
CA ARG A 316 23.80 -6.47 25.98
C ARG A 316 23.06 -7.49 26.84
N GLY A 317 22.27 -6.99 27.79
CA GLY A 317 21.24 -7.75 28.49
C GLY A 317 19.99 -7.96 27.65
N PRO A 318 19.03 -8.75 28.16
CA PRO A 318 17.81 -9.11 27.39
C PRO A 318 16.94 -7.92 26.96
N THR A 319 16.89 -6.87 27.76
CA THR A 319 16.04 -5.69 27.53
C THR A 319 16.76 -4.49 26.92
N ASP A 320 18.11 -4.59 26.76
CA ASP A 320 18.91 -3.47 26.30
C ASP A 320 18.71 -3.20 24.81
N ILE A 321 18.63 -1.91 24.47
CA ILE A 321 18.51 -1.40 23.11
C ILE A 321 19.86 -0.85 22.67
N ARG A 322 20.21 -1.08 21.40
CA ARG A 322 21.43 -0.54 20.78
C ARG A 322 21.44 0.99 20.80
N PRO A 323 22.61 1.65 20.77
CA PRO A 323 22.71 3.09 20.65
C PRO A 323 21.90 3.61 19.46
N ILE A 324 21.16 4.72 19.67
CA ILE A 324 20.31 5.36 18.66
C ILE A 324 20.85 6.75 18.37
N SER A 325 20.92 7.10 17.08
CA SER A 325 21.09 8.48 16.62
C SER A 325 20.06 8.79 15.51
N CYS A 326 19.57 10.01 15.53
CA CYS A 326 18.59 10.52 14.57
C CYS A 326 19.08 11.85 14.01
N GLU A 327 19.05 11.97 12.67
CA GLU A 327 19.40 13.19 11.97
C GLU A 327 18.26 13.55 11.01
N VAL A 328 17.88 14.82 10.92
CA VAL A 328 16.79 15.30 10.05
C VAL A 328 17.28 16.41 9.14
N GLY A 329 16.63 16.61 8.00
CA GLY A 329 16.99 17.68 7.06
C GLY A 329 18.31 17.47 6.32
N LEU A 330 18.71 16.19 6.12
CA LEU A 330 20.03 15.87 5.52
C LEU A 330 20.13 16.28 4.04
N LEU A 331 19.05 16.12 3.28
CA LEU A 331 19.08 16.31 1.83
C LEU A 331 18.36 17.59 1.42
N PRO A 332 19.06 18.54 0.77
CA PRO A 332 18.53 19.89 0.59
C PRO A 332 17.37 20.00 -0.41
N ARG A 333 17.17 19.01 -1.29
CA ARG A 333 16.13 19.06 -2.34
C ARG A 333 14.90 18.22 -2.04
N THR A 334 14.96 17.34 -1.04
CA THR A 334 13.82 16.52 -0.63
C THR A 334 12.81 17.36 0.14
N HIS A 335 11.55 16.89 0.21
CA HIS A 335 10.54 17.63 0.96
C HIS A 335 10.66 17.38 2.47
N GLY A 336 11.20 16.22 2.86
CA GLY A 336 11.64 15.85 4.20
C GLY A 336 12.61 14.70 4.12
N SER A 337 13.56 14.62 5.06
CA SER A 337 14.56 13.55 5.10
C SER A 337 15.01 13.27 6.53
N ALA A 338 15.16 11.99 6.86
CA ALA A 338 15.69 11.56 8.15
C ALA A 338 16.58 10.34 8.02
N LEU A 339 17.71 10.34 8.72
CA LEU A 339 18.57 9.18 8.92
C LEU A 339 18.36 8.67 10.34
N PHE A 340 17.77 7.48 10.46
CA PHE A 340 17.65 6.77 11.71
C PHE A 340 18.72 5.67 11.79
N THR A 341 19.54 5.74 12.82
CA THR A 341 20.59 4.76 13.07
C THR A 341 20.37 4.08 14.42
N ARG A 342 20.38 2.74 14.43
CA ARG A 342 20.28 1.92 15.64
C ARG A 342 21.40 0.88 15.62
N GLY A 343 22.46 1.13 16.36
CA GLY A 343 23.72 0.37 16.25
C GLY A 343 24.23 0.40 14.81
N GLN A 344 24.26 -0.75 14.15
CA GLN A 344 24.71 -0.90 12.77
C GLN A 344 23.57 -0.97 11.74
N THR A 345 22.34 -0.68 12.15
CA THR A 345 21.19 -0.61 11.24
C THR A 345 20.90 0.85 10.92
N GLN A 346 20.90 1.22 9.63
CA GLN A 346 20.63 2.57 9.15
C GLN A 346 19.51 2.57 8.11
N ALA A 347 18.52 3.43 8.32
CA ALA A 347 17.45 3.72 7.39
C ALA A 347 17.42 5.22 7.08
N LEU A 348 17.61 5.59 5.81
CA LEU A 348 17.43 6.92 5.29
C LEU A 348 16.02 6.99 4.67
N SER A 349 15.12 7.71 5.33
CA SER A 349 13.73 7.87 4.86
C SER A 349 13.53 9.26 4.24
N LEU A 350 12.87 9.29 3.08
CA LEU A 350 12.71 10.47 2.23
C LEU A 350 11.24 10.68 1.91
N VAL A 351 10.73 11.87 2.16
CA VAL A 351 9.35 12.26 1.85
C VAL A 351 9.28 13.08 0.58
N THR A 352 8.32 12.76 -0.27
CA THR A 352 7.88 13.58 -1.40
C THR A 352 6.39 13.85 -1.26
N LEU A 353 6.02 15.12 -1.32
CA LEU A 353 4.64 15.58 -1.32
C LEU A 353 4.23 15.90 -2.75
N GLY A 354 3.11 15.37 -3.19
CA GLY A 354 2.55 15.56 -4.51
C GLY A 354 1.11 16.07 -4.47
N SER A 355 0.54 16.41 -5.63
CA SER A 355 -0.87 16.76 -5.75
C SER A 355 -1.78 15.55 -5.56
N PRO A 356 -3.09 15.72 -5.26
CA PRO A 356 -4.03 14.61 -5.12
C PRO A 356 -4.08 13.69 -6.35
N GLY A 357 -3.95 14.24 -7.56
CA GLY A 357 -3.95 13.49 -8.82
C GLY A 357 -2.73 12.59 -9.02
N GLU A 358 -1.70 12.68 -8.17
CA GLU A 358 -0.52 11.81 -8.18
C GLU A 358 -0.68 10.56 -7.30
N SER A 359 -1.88 10.34 -6.72
CA SER A 359 -2.21 9.13 -5.99
C SER A 359 -2.05 7.87 -6.84
N GLN A 360 -1.60 6.79 -6.20
CA GLN A 360 -1.47 5.49 -6.86
C GLN A 360 -2.85 4.90 -7.12
N GLN A 361 -3.15 4.57 -8.39
CA GLN A 361 -4.35 3.84 -8.74
C GLN A 361 -4.12 2.35 -8.50
N LEU A 362 -5.03 1.71 -7.76
CA LEU A 362 -4.99 0.27 -7.49
C LEU A 362 -5.88 -0.45 -8.51
N ASP A 363 -5.30 -1.42 -9.24
CA ASP A 363 -6.02 -2.25 -10.22
C ASP A 363 -6.02 -3.70 -9.73
N GLY A 364 -6.78 -3.99 -8.69
CA GLY A 364 -6.92 -5.29 -8.02
C GLY A 364 -8.34 -5.85 -8.11
N LEU A 365 -8.63 -6.87 -7.31
CA LEU A 365 -9.97 -7.45 -7.15
C LEU A 365 -10.91 -6.52 -6.38
N GLU A 366 -10.36 -5.68 -5.53
CA GLU A 366 -11.07 -4.67 -4.77
C GLU A 366 -11.64 -3.56 -5.67
N SER A 367 -12.41 -2.64 -5.12
CA SER A 367 -12.90 -1.48 -5.86
C SER A 367 -11.74 -0.64 -6.39
N ASN A 368 -11.99 0.17 -7.44
CA ASN A 368 -11.00 1.10 -8.00
C ASN A 368 -10.65 2.18 -6.95
N GLU A 369 -9.81 1.82 -6.01
CA GLU A 369 -9.36 2.73 -4.96
C GLU A 369 -8.05 3.40 -5.36
N SER A 370 -7.86 4.62 -4.89
CA SER A 370 -6.61 5.33 -5.01
C SER A 370 -5.93 5.40 -3.65
N LYS A 371 -4.62 5.17 -3.64
CA LYS A 371 -3.79 5.21 -2.44
C LYS A 371 -2.98 6.49 -2.44
N ARG A 372 -3.28 7.41 -1.52
CA ARG A 372 -2.58 8.69 -1.40
C ARG A 372 -1.35 8.65 -0.49
N TYR A 373 -1.26 7.67 0.42
CA TYR A 373 -0.08 7.41 1.23
C TYR A 373 0.63 6.17 0.70
N ILE A 374 1.87 6.32 0.28
CA ILE A 374 2.65 5.28 -0.40
C ILE A 374 3.99 5.15 0.32
N HIS A 375 4.33 3.95 0.78
CA HIS A 375 5.60 3.70 1.43
C HIS A 375 6.39 2.62 0.67
N GLN A 376 7.51 3.01 0.10
CA GLN A 376 8.44 2.13 -0.61
C GLN A 376 9.70 1.89 0.23
N TYR A 377 10.23 0.69 0.11
CA TYR A 377 11.40 0.23 0.87
C TYR A 377 12.41 -0.40 -0.09
N ASN A 378 13.66 0.02 -0.01
CA ASN A 378 14.77 -0.48 -0.81
C ASN A 378 15.88 -1.00 0.09
N MET A 379 16.36 -2.23 -0.21
CA MET A 379 17.47 -2.87 0.50
C MET A 379 18.56 -3.30 -0.49
N PRO A 380 19.41 -2.37 -0.91
CA PRO A 380 20.48 -2.66 -1.85
C PRO A 380 21.50 -3.62 -1.25
N SER A 381 22.18 -4.40 -2.09
CA SER A 381 23.11 -5.46 -1.67
C SER A 381 24.24 -4.96 -0.79
N PHE A 382 24.72 -3.73 -0.98
CA PHE A 382 25.75 -3.13 -0.15
C PHE A 382 25.33 -2.99 1.33
N SER A 383 24.02 -2.90 1.62
CA SER A 383 23.52 -2.77 3.00
C SER A 383 23.84 -3.98 3.88
N VAL A 384 24.08 -5.11 3.27
CA VAL A 384 24.51 -6.37 3.93
C VAL A 384 25.93 -6.78 3.56
N GLY A 385 26.65 -5.96 2.75
CA GLY A 385 28.00 -6.23 2.31
C GLY A 385 28.12 -7.25 1.16
N GLU A 386 27.03 -7.50 0.42
CA GLU A 386 27.00 -8.44 -0.70
C GLU A 386 27.21 -7.75 -2.06
N THR A 387 27.78 -8.49 -3.02
CA THR A 387 27.93 -8.07 -4.42
C THR A 387 26.87 -8.74 -5.28
N ARG A 388 25.66 -8.19 -5.34
CA ARG A 388 24.56 -8.73 -6.12
C ARG A 388 23.94 -7.62 -6.99
N SER A 389 23.64 -7.93 -8.26
CA SER A 389 22.97 -6.98 -9.15
C SER A 389 21.53 -6.71 -8.69
N SER A 390 21.12 -5.45 -8.73
CA SER A 390 19.75 -5.06 -8.47
C SER A 390 18.84 -5.52 -9.63
N ARG A 391 17.73 -6.21 -9.30
CA ARG A 391 16.70 -6.67 -10.24
C ARG A 391 15.32 -6.06 -9.94
N GLY A 392 15.29 -4.96 -9.20
CA GLY A 392 14.08 -4.36 -8.66
C GLY A 392 13.70 -4.94 -7.30
N PRO A 393 12.62 -4.43 -6.66
CA PRO A 393 12.21 -4.84 -5.33
C PRO A 393 11.75 -6.31 -5.32
N GLY A 394 12.27 -7.08 -4.38
CA GLY A 394 11.86 -8.45 -4.13
C GLY A 394 10.67 -8.51 -3.17
N ARG A 395 10.09 -9.72 -2.98
CA ARG A 395 8.97 -9.95 -2.08
C ARG A 395 9.22 -9.47 -0.63
N ARG A 396 10.49 -9.57 -0.15
CA ARG A 396 10.87 -9.11 1.18
C ARG A 396 10.78 -7.59 1.30
N GLU A 397 11.26 -6.88 0.29
CA GLU A 397 11.25 -5.41 0.25
C GLU A 397 9.81 -4.88 0.20
N ILE A 398 8.95 -5.49 -0.60
CA ILE A 398 7.52 -5.16 -0.65
C ILE A 398 6.87 -5.39 0.73
N GLY A 399 7.11 -6.52 1.37
CA GLY A 399 6.56 -6.82 2.70
C GLY A 399 7.05 -5.88 3.80
N HIS A 400 8.31 -5.44 3.75
CA HIS A 400 8.85 -4.47 4.71
C HIS A 400 8.27 -3.06 4.50
N GLY A 401 8.09 -2.65 3.23
CA GLY A 401 7.42 -1.40 2.88
C GLY A 401 5.98 -1.37 3.37
N ALA A 402 5.22 -2.43 3.10
CA ALA A 402 3.83 -2.57 3.53
C ALA A 402 3.67 -2.56 5.06
N LEU A 403 4.60 -3.18 5.81
CA LEU A 403 4.58 -3.12 7.27
C LEU A 403 4.82 -1.69 7.78
N ALA A 404 5.78 -0.98 7.21
CA ALA A 404 6.06 0.40 7.60
C ALA A 404 4.91 1.35 7.20
N GLU A 405 4.29 1.12 6.05
CA GLU A 405 3.10 1.85 5.61
C GLU A 405 1.94 1.65 6.59
N ARG A 406 1.62 0.40 6.91
CA ARG A 406 0.54 0.04 7.86
C ARG A 406 0.78 0.67 9.24
N ALA A 407 2.04 0.70 9.69
CA ALA A 407 2.40 1.28 10.98
C ALA A 407 2.13 2.79 11.08
N LEU A 408 2.28 3.52 9.97
CA LEU A 408 2.14 4.97 9.92
C LEU A 408 0.77 5.45 9.44
N LEU A 409 0.02 4.63 8.71
CA LEU A 409 -1.28 4.98 8.15
C LEU A 409 -2.25 5.61 9.15
N PRO A 410 -2.37 5.11 10.41
CA PRO A 410 -3.29 5.68 11.40
C PRO A 410 -2.98 7.10 11.82
N VAL A 411 -1.73 7.55 11.67
CA VAL A 411 -1.29 8.90 12.08
C VAL A 411 -1.17 9.87 10.92
N ILE A 412 -1.39 9.41 9.68
CA ILE A 412 -1.41 10.29 8.50
C ILE A 412 -2.66 11.17 8.55
N PRO A 413 -2.53 12.51 8.40
CA PRO A 413 -3.67 13.40 8.46
C PRO A 413 -4.69 13.11 7.35
N GLU A 414 -5.98 13.34 7.64
CA GLU A 414 -7.07 13.21 6.67
C GLU A 414 -6.87 14.12 5.45
N LYS A 415 -7.46 13.73 4.32
CA LYS A 415 -7.31 14.44 3.04
C LYS A 415 -7.79 15.89 3.11
N ASP A 416 -8.86 16.14 3.86
CA ASP A 416 -9.43 17.50 4.02
C ASP A 416 -8.51 18.43 4.80
N ILE A 417 -7.69 17.90 5.70
CA ILE A 417 -6.71 18.64 6.51
C ILE A 417 -5.41 18.84 5.72
N PHE A 418 -4.96 17.78 5.04
CA PHE A 418 -3.69 17.77 4.33
C PHE A 418 -3.85 17.08 2.96
N PRO A 419 -4.28 17.82 1.91
CA PRO A 419 -4.70 17.27 0.63
C PRO A 419 -3.52 16.86 -0.28
N TYR A 420 -2.48 16.28 0.26
CA TYR A 420 -1.31 15.83 -0.47
C TYR A 420 -1.33 14.32 -0.70
N THR A 421 -0.83 13.90 -1.84
CA THR A 421 -0.28 12.56 -2.00
C THR A 421 1.09 12.52 -1.33
N ILE A 422 1.29 11.59 -0.40
CA ILE A 422 2.51 11.45 0.38
C ILE A 422 3.23 10.19 -0.06
N ARG A 423 4.44 10.33 -0.60
CA ARG A 423 5.29 9.20 -0.94
C ARG A 423 6.53 9.18 -0.06
N ILE A 424 6.73 8.07 0.65
CA ILE A 424 7.95 7.81 1.43
C ILE A 424 8.77 6.74 0.72
N VAL A 425 10.09 6.94 0.73
CA VAL A 425 11.05 5.91 0.33
C VAL A 425 12.04 5.72 1.46
N SER A 426 12.13 4.49 1.98
CA SER A 426 13.14 4.12 2.97
C SER A 426 14.29 3.38 2.28
N GLU A 427 15.44 4.01 2.21
CA GLU A 427 16.70 3.44 1.70
C GLU A 427 17.48 2.84 2.85
N ILE A 428 17.71 1.53 2.82
CA ILE A 428 18.49 0.84 3.85
C ILE A 428 19.97 0.93 3.51
N LEU A 429 20.70 1.73 4.28
CA LEU A 429 22.13 1.95 4.06
C LEU A 429 23.00 0.88 4.73
N SER A 430 22.53 0.35 5.87
CA SER A 430 23.20 -0.72 6.59
C SER A 430 22.19 -1.58 7.34
N SER A 431 22.41 -2.90 7.40
CA SER A 431 21.48 -3.87 7.98
C SER A 431 22.14 -4.78 9.01
N ASN A 432 21.67 -4.73 10.25
CA ASN A 432 21.97 -5.70 11.30
C ASN A 432 20.74 -5.91 12.22
N GLY A 433 19.65 -6.44 11.64
CA GLY A 433 18.38 -6.75 12.33
C GLY A 433 17.39 -5.60 12.30
N SER A 434 16.14 -5.95 12.06
CA SER A 434 14.93 -5.12 12.01
C SER A 434 15.05 -3.78 11.29
N THR A 435 15.37 -3.84 10.01
CA THR A 435 15.39 -2.66 9.13
C THR A 435 14.01 -2.08 8.89
N SER A 436 12.93 -2.88 8.93
CA SER A 436 11.55 -2.40 8.82
C SER A 436 11.15 -1.47 9.97
N MET A 437 11.55 -1.79 11.21
CA MET A 437 11.29 -0.92 12.36
C MET A 437 12.17 0.33 12.34
N ALA A 438 13.39 0.25 11.82
CA ALA A 438 14.21 1.43 11.54
C ALA A 438 13.56 2.32 10.47
N SER A 439 12.92 1.73 9.44
CA SER A 439 12.15 2.48 8.44
C SER A 439 10.94 3.19 9.05
N VAL A 440 10.20 2.55 9.97
CA VAL A 440 9.09 3.20 10.70
C VAL A 440 9.58 4.44 11.43
N CYS A 441 10.66 4.32 12.23
CA CYS A 441 11.22 5.43 12.99
C CYS A 441 11.76 6.56 12.08
N GLY A 442 12.53 6.20 11.05
CA GLY A 442 13.04 7.16 10.07
C GLY A 442 11.93 7.86 9.28
N SER A 443 10.88 7.14 8.93
CA SER A 443 9.75 7.69 8.20
C SER A 443 8.88 8.62 9.06
N THR A 444 8.68 8.32 10.33
CA THR A 444 8.08 9.25 11.29
C THR A 444 8.84 10.57 11.30
N LEU A 445 10.15 10.52 11.51
CA LEU A 445 10.99 11.73 11.53
C LEU A 445 11.01 12.48 10.19
N SER A 446 11.01 11.76 9.06
CA SER A 446 11.00 12.39 7.75
C SER A 446 9.66 13.05 7.41
N LEU A 447 8.52 12.51 7.88
CA LEU A 447 7.21 13.16 7.82
C LEU A 447 7.18 14.43 8.66
N MET A 448 7.68 14.38 9.88
CA MET A 448 7.78 15.54 10.75
C MET A 448 8.72 16.61 10.17
N ASP A 449 9.86 16.22 9.56
CA ASP A 449 10.79 17.12 8.87
C ASP A 449 10.16 17.76 7.62
N ALA A 450 9.24 17.05 6.95
CA ALA A 450 8.49 17.59 5.81
C ALA A 450 7.39 18.59 6.21
N GLY A 451 7.08 18.73 7.49
CA GLY A 451 5.96 19.53 7.98
C GLY A 451 4.59 18.86 7.78
N VAL A 452 4.56 17.53 7.65
CA VAL A 452 3.29 16.78 7.63
C VAL A 452 2.72 16.73 9.04
N PRO A 453 1.50 17.24 9.29
CA PRO A 453 0.90 17.28 10.62
C PRO A 453 0.37 15.89 11.02
N ILE A 454 1.28 14.93 11.26
CA ILE A 454 0.90 13.60 11.75
C ILE A 454 0.25 13.71 13.13
N ALA A 455 -0.73 12.84 13.40
CA ALA A 455 -1.48 12.89 14.67
C ALA A 455 -0.59 12.58 15.89
N ALA A 456 0.35 11.66 15.73
CA ALA A 456 1.32 11.29 16.76
C ALA A 456 2.58 10.66 16.13
N PRO A 457 3.75 10.73 16.80
CA PRO A 457 4.93 10.01 16.36
C PRO A 457 4.77 8.50 16.58
N VAL A 458 5.33 7.70 15.67
CA VAL A 458 5.32 6.23 15.73
C VAL A 458 6.74 5.73 15.87
N ALA A 459 6.98 4.88 16.85
CA ALA A 459 8.22 4.14 17.01
C ALA A 459 8.01 2.64 16.81
N GLY A 460 9.06 1.93 16.38
CA GLY A 460 9.00 0.48 16.17
C GLY A 460 10.19 -0.25 16.78
N VAL A 461 9.93 -1.44 17.31
CA VAL A 461 10.95 -2.33 17.91
C VAL A 461 10.74 -3.77 17.45
N ALA A 462 11.82 -4.54 17.32
CA ALA A 462 11.75 -5.97 17.07
C ALA A 462 12.13 -6.75 18.34
N MET A 463 11.24 -7.65 18.72
CA MET A 463 11.39 -8.56 19.83
C MET A 463 11.81 -9.93 19.33
N GLY A 464 12.53 -10.67 20.13
CA GLY A 464 12.90 -12.05 19.88
C GLY A 464 12.57 -12.96 21.04
N LEU A 465 12.62 -14.25 20.78
CA LEU A 465 12.45 -15.29 21.79
C LEU A 465 13.53 -16.35 21.64
N ILE A 466 14.11 -16.73 22.73
CA ILE A 466 14.98 -17.89 22.83
C ILE A 466 14.34 -18.87 23.83
N THR A 467 14.10 -20.11 23.41
CA THR A 467 13.57 -21.20 24.25
C THR A 467 14.61 -22.28 24.49
N GLU A 468 14.46 -23.08 25.52
CA GLU A 468 15.40 -24.15 25.82
C GLU A 468 15.42 -25.25 24.75
N SER A 469 14.22 -25.66 24.29
CA SER A 469 14.08 -26.76 23.32
C SER A 469 14.31 -26.33 21.87
N GLY A 470 14.02 -25.08 21.52
CA GLY A 470 13.98 -24.61 20.12
C GLY A 470 12.84 -25.20 19.28
N ASP A 471 11.88 -25.91 19.89
CA ASP A 471 10.71 -26.53 19.25
C ASP A 471 9.39 -26.14 19.93
N THR A 472 9.41 -25.96 21.24
CA THR A 472 8.25 -25.60 22.05
C THR A 472 8.65 -24.59 23.12
N VAL A 473 7.69 -23.81 23.61
CA VAL A 473 7.89 -22.89 24.73
C VAL A 473 7.69 -23.64 26.06
N SER A 474 8.37 -24.78 26.21
CA SER A 474 8.43 -25.53 27.46
C SER A 474 9.80 -25.36 28.10
N GLY A 475 9.86 -25.15 29.42
CA GLY A 475 11.08 -24.91 30.15
C GLY A 475 11.52 -23.44 30.19
N LYS A 476 12.82 -23.20 30.22
CA LYS A 476 13.38 -21.83 30.24
C LYS A 476 13.20 -21.12 28.92
N TYR A 477 12.81 -19.87 28.98
CA TYR A 477 12.79 -18.99 27.82
C TYR A 477 13.26 -17.57 28.20
N GLN A 478 13.68 -16.80 27.19
CA GLN A 478 14.06 -15.40 27.34
C GLN A 478 13.51 -14.58 26.18
N VAL A 479 12.72 -13.54 26.50
CA VAL A 479 12.31 -12.52 25.55
C VAL A 479 13.41 -11.47 25.40
N LEU A 480 13.74 -11.09 24.17
CA LEU A 480 14.79 -10.13 23.84
C LEU A 480 14.20 -8.88 23.19
N THR A 481 14.63 -7.69 23.62
CA THR A 481 14.29 -6.41 23.01
C THR A 481 15.36 -6.02 21.99
N ASP A 482 14.96 -5.45 20.86
CA ASP A 482 15.87 -4.95 19.81
C ASP A 482 16.86 -6.02 19.33
N ILE A 483 16.32 -7.07 18.70
CA ILE A 483 17.14 -8.16 18.17
C ILE A 483 17.98 -7.72 16.97
N GLN A 484 19.21 -8.25 16.89
CA GLN A 484 20.10 -8.12 15.74
C GLN A 484 19.99 -9.32 14.80
N GLY A 485 20.60 -9.24 13.61
CA GLY A 485 20.47 -10.27 12.58
C GLY A 485 20.86 -11.68 13.02
N LEU A 486 21.89 -11.82 13.86
CA LEU A 486 22.31 -13.12 14.39
C LEU A 486 21.27 -13.72 15.35
N GLU A 487 20.62 -12.87 16.17
CA GLU A 487 19.57 -13.29 17.10
C GLU A 487 18.27 -13.62 16.39
N ASP A 488 17.92 -12.88 15.32
CA ASP A 488 16.81 -13.24 14.43
C ASP A 488 17.07 -14.61 13.77
N ALA A 489 18.25 -14.83 13.19
CA ALA A 489 18.57 -16.10 12.52
C ALA A 489 18.52 -17.30 13.46
N MET A 490 18.98 -17.13 14.70
CA MET A 490 19.12 -18.21 15.69
C MET A 490 17.97 -18.30 16.70
N GLY A 491 17.10 -17.29 16.74
CA GLY A 491 15.95 -17.21 17.63
C GLY A 491 14.76 -18.04 17.17
N ASP A 492 13.74 -18.06 18.02
CA ASP A 492 12.52 -18.85 17.87
C ASP A 492 11.29 -17.98 17.49
N MET A 493 11.43 -16.65 17.60
CA MET A 493 10.41 -15.67 17.24
C MET A 493 11.08 -14.40 16.70
N ASP A 494 10.51 -13.81 15.66
CA ASP A 494 10.73 -12.43 15.22
C ASP A 494 9.39 -11.70 15.33
N PHE A 495 9.31 -10.78 16.29
CA PHE A 495 8.08 -10.07 16.60
C PHE A 495 8.29 -8.56 16.51
N LYS A 496 7.74 -7.95 15.49
CA LYS A 496 7.83 -6.51 15.23
C LYS A 496 6.58 -5.82 15.77
N VAL A 497 6.78 -4.78 16.57
CA VAL A 497 5.72 -3.98 17.18
C VAL A 497 5.99 -2.52 16.91
N ALA A 498 5.03 -1.86 16.26
CA ALA A 498 5.03 -0.42 16.02
C ALA A 498 3.82 0.23 16.68
N GLY A 499 3.96 1.49 17.10
CA GLY A 499 2.85 2.24 17.70
C GLY A 499 3.29 3.60 18.22
N THR A 500 2.29 4.38 18.61
CA THR A 500 2.41 5.67 19.29
C THR A 500 2.60 5.48 20.80
N ALA A 501 2.53 6.55 21.56
CA ALA A 501 2.49 6.48 23.02
C ALA A 501 1.19 5.85 23.54
N ASP A 502 0.08 6.03 22.81
CA ASP A 502 -1.25 5.64 23.22
C ASP A 502 -1.58 4.18 22.88
N GLY A 503 -0.98 3.61 21.83
CA GLY A 503 -1.26 2.23 21.46
C GLY A 503 -0.49 1.72 20.24
N ILE A 504 -0.83 0.49 19.87
CA ILE A 504 -0.23 -0.23 18.76
C ILE A 504 -0.86 0.23 17.46
N THR A 505 -0.01 0.44 16.43
CA THR A 505 -0.44 0.73 15.06
C THR A 505 -0.16 -0.41 14.09
N ALA A 506 0.87 -1.23 14.34
CA ALA A 506 1.13 -2.44 13.55
C ALA A 506 1.84 -3.52 14.35
N LEU A 507 1.50 -4.77 14.03
CA LEU A 507 2.18 -5.97 14.51
C LEU A 507 2.55 -6.88 13.34
N GLN A 508 3.73 -7.54 13.44
CA GLN A 508 4.07 -8.66 12.58
C GLN A 508 4.87 -9.67 13.37
N MET A 509 4.38 -10.92 13.47
CA MET A 509 5.01 -11.97 14.23
C MET A 509 5.26 -13.20 13.35
N ASP A 510 6.50 -13.64 13.34
CA ASP A 510 6.95 -14.88 12.72
C ASP A 510 7.46 -15.82 13.81
N ILE A 511 6.86 -17.00 13.91
CA ILE A 511 7.20 -18.00 14.93
C ILE A 511 7.90 -19.17 14.26
N LYS A 512 9.02 -19.61 14.84
CA LYS A 512 9.82 -20.75 14.36
C LYS A 512 9.67 -21.98 15.25
N VAL A 513 8.89 -21.87 16.31
CA VAL A 513 8.48 -22.95 17.22
C VAL A 513 7.02 -23.32 17.04
N LYS A 514 6.55 -24.41 17.67
CA LYS A 514 5.17 -24.90 17.51
C LYS A 514 4.08 -24.04 18.15
N GLY A 515 4.42 -22.84 18.58
CA GLY A 515 3.49 -21.82 19.08
C GLY A 515 3.95 -21.13 20.36
N LEU A 516 3.22 -20.05 20.73
CA LEU A 516 3.48 -19.24 21.92
C LEU A 516 2.33 -19.38 22.91
N SER A 517 2.67 -19.38 24.21
CA SER A 517 1.66 -19.22 25.27
C SER A 517 1.21 -17.76 25.37
N HIS A 518 0.02 -17.56 25.90
CA HIS A 518 -0.52 -16.24 26.23
C HIS A 518 0.42 -15.41 27.12
N GLU A 519 1.10 -16.07 28.08
CA GLU A 519 2.04 -15.44 29.01
C GLU A 519 3.26 -14.87 28.27
N VAL A 520 3.86 -15.64 27.37
CA VAL A 520 5.02 -15.20 26.57
C VAL A 520 4.65 -14.04 25.67
N LEU A 521 3.47 -14.08 25.03
CA LEU A 521 2.97 -13.00 24.20
C LEU A 521 2.75 -11.72 24.99
N THR A 522 2.13 -11.84 26.18
CA THR A 522 1.92 -10.71 27.10
C THR A 522 3.24 -10.08 27.52
N GLN A 523 4.21 -10.91 27.91
CA GLN A 523 5.55 -10.43 28.28
C GLN A 523 6.22 -9.71 27.11
N ALA A 524 6.17 -10.29 25.90
CA ALA A 524 6.79 -9.71 24.72
C ALA A 524 6.16 -8.35 24.34
N LEU A 525 4.86 -8.21 24.42
CA LEU A 525 4.16 -6.93 24.14
C LEU A 525 4.46 -5.87 25.19
N ASN A 526 4.43 -6.20 26.48
CA ASN A 526 4.78 -5.25 27.54
C ASN A 526 6.24 -4.78 27.43
N GLN A 527 7.15 -5.70 27.11
CA GLN A 527 8.57 -5.38 26.90
C GLN A 527 8.75 -4.55 25.61
N ALA A 528 7.99 -4.82 24.55
CA ALA A 528 7.96 -4.03 23.33
C ALA A 528 7.44 -2.60 23.57
N HIS A 529 6.43 -2.41 24.42
CA HIS A 529 5.94 -1.09 24.81
C HIS A 529 7.08 -0.26 25.44
N ALA A 530 7.77 -0.80 26.44
CA ALA A 530 8.90 -0.12 27.06
C ALA A 530 10.01 0.22 26.04
N GLY A 531 10.29 -0.70 25.12
CA GLY A 531 11.25 -0.50 24.04
C GLY A 531 10.84 0.61 23.06
N ARG A 532 9.57 0.65 22.67
CA ARG A 532 9.02 1.72 21.80
C ARG A 532 9.13 3.09 22.45
N MET A 533 8.77 3.21 23.73
CA MET A 533 8.85 4.49 24.45
C MET A 533 10.29 4.97 24.56
N PHE A 534 11.25 4.11 24.82
CA PHE A 534 12.66 4.47 24.83
C PHE A 534 13.15 4.98 23.46
N ILE A 535 12.77 4.28 22.38
CA ILE A 535 13.14 4.68 21.01
C ILE A 535 12.50 6.02 20.65
N MET A 536 11.22 6.20 20.97
CA MET A 536 10.46 7.43 20.73
C MET A 536 11.08 8.63 21.44
N ASP A 537 11.51 8.48 22.70
CA ASP A 537 12.24 9.53 23.42
C ASP A 537 13.49 9.99 22.66
N LYS A 538 14.26 9.05 22.07
CA LYS A 538 15.43 9.38 21.26
C LYS A 538 15.09 10.08 19.95
N MET A 539 13.97 9.71 19.33
CA MET A 539 13.48 10.36 18.12
C MET A 539 13.04 11.80 18.41
N LEU A 540 12.29 12.02 19.49
CA LEU A 540 11.79 13.33 19.89
C LEU A 540 12.88 14.27 20.42
N GLN A 541 14.02 13.74 20.88
CA GLN A 541 15.21 14.56 21.18
C GLN A 541 15.79 15.19 19.90
N ALA A 542 15.67 14.56 18.74
CA ALA A 542 16.15 15.10 17.47
C ALA A 542 15.12 16.04 16.81
N LEU A 543 13.84 15.71 16.88
CA LEU A 543 12.75 16.55 16.36
C LEU A 543 11.50 16.33 17.23
N PRO A 544 11.20 17.28 18.14
CA PRO A 544 10.11 17.09 19.11
C PRO A 544 8.70 17.21 18.50
N GLU A 545 8.53 18.02 17.46
CA GLU A 545 7.26 18.31 16.79
C GLU A 545 7.45 18.41 15.28
N PRO A 546 6.42 18.18 14.46
CA PRO A 546 6.47 18.46 13.03
C PRO A 546 6.85 19.92 12.77
N ARG A 547 7.62 20.18 11.70
CA ARG A 547 7.94 21.55 11.30
C ARG A 547 6.66 22.31 10.94
N GLU A 548 6.58 23.56 11.32
CA GLU A 548 5.43 24.43 11.02
C GLU A 548 5.29 24.69 9.52
N GLU A 549 6.42 24.80 8.79
CA GLU A 549 6.43 25.07 7.37
C GLU A 549 6.90 23.87 6.55
N LEU A 550 6.25 23.68 5.39
CA LEU A 550 6.71 22.73 4.38
C LEU A 550 8.05 23.20 3.78
N SER A 551 8.82 22.23 3.27
CA SER A 551 10.02 22.52 2.47
C SER A 551 9.72 23.56 1.37
N PRO A 552 10.65 24.47 1.06
CA PRO A 552 10.50 25.42 -0.04
C PRO A 552 10.36 24.76 -1.42
N TYR A 553 10.75 23.49 -1.52
CA TYR A 553 10.63 22.70 -2.75
C TYR A 553 9.33 21.93 -2.82
N ALA A 554 8.59 21.78 -1.72
CA ALA A 554 7.30 21.13 -1.71
C ALA A 554 6.23 22.03 -2.39
N PRO A 555 5.34 21.46 -3.22
CA PRO A 555 4.25 22.23 -3.80
C PRO A 555 3.33 22.74 -2.69
N ARG A 556 2.87 23.98 -2.80
CA ARG A 556 1.78 24.51 -1.98
C ARG A 556 0.46 24.13 -2.65
N ILE A 557 -0.53 23.71 -1.89
CA ILE A 557 -1.86 23.39 -2.41
C ILE A 557 -2.84 24.41 -1.86
N GLN A 558 -3.63 25.02 -2.76
CA GLN A 558 -4.77 25.84 -2.42
C GLN A 558 -6.05 25.16 -2.92
N SER A 559 -6.97 24.91 -1.99
CA SER A 559 -8.27 24.31 -2.31
C SER A 559 -9.32 25.38 -2.49
N LEU A 560 -10.11 25.27 -3.56
CA LEU A 560 -11.24 26.15 -3.88
C LEU A 560 -12.48 25.29 -3.98
N LYS A 561 -13.58 25.70 -3.37
CA LYS A 561 -14.89 25.06 -3.56
C LYS A 561 -15.69 25.85 -4.59
N ILE A 562 -16.15 25.19 -5.63
CA ILE A 562 -17.03 25.74 -6.66
C ILE A 562 -18.34 24.99 -6.71
N ASN A 563 -19.35 25.58 -7.37
CA ASN A 563 -20.57 24.86 -7.69
C ASN A 563 -20.25 23.69 -8.65
N PRO A 564 -20.63 22.42 -8.35
CA PRO A 564 -20.38 21.26 -9.21
C PRO A 564 -20.83 21.44 -10.66
N ASP A 565 -21.91 22.19 -10.92
CA ASP A 565 -22.41 22.51 -12.28
C ASP A 565 -21.38 23.31 -13.12
N LYS A 566 -20.42 23.97 -12.48
CA LYS A 566 -19.35 24.74 -13.12
C LYS A 566 -18.09 23.94 -13.44
N ILE A 567 -17.98 22.71 -12.96
CA ILE A 567 -16.85 21.82 -13.25
C ILE A 567 -16.58 21.74 -14.75
N GLY A 568 -17.67 21.58 -15.54
CA GLY A 568 -17.57 21.54 -17.00
C GLY A 568 -16.98 22.80 -17.64
N ALA A 569 -17.18 23.97 -17.05
CA ALA A 569 -16.61 25.25 -17.54
C ALA A 569 -15.11 25.33 -17.25
N VAL A 570 -14.67 24.86 -16.10
CA VAL A 570 -13.25 24.83 -15.72
C VAL A 570 -12.48 23.79 -16.55
N ILE A 571 -13.05 22.60 -16.75
CA ILE A 571 -12.45 21.56 -17.58
C ILE A 571 -12.40 22.01 -19.05
N GLY A 572 -13.50 22.54 -19.56
CA GLY A 572 -13.67 22.93 -20.94
C GLY A 572 -13.76 21.73 -21.92
N PRO A 573 -14.05 21.97 -23.21
CA PRO A 573 -14.21 20.93 -24.22
C PRO A 573 -12.93 20.06 -24.34
N GLY A 574 -13.03 18.77 -23.98
CA GLY A 574 -11.90 17.84 -24.02
C GLY A 574 -10.72 18.21 -23.13
N GLY A 575 -10.97 18.95 -22.04
CA GLY A 575 -9.94 19.37 -21.08
C GLY A 575 -9.07 20.54 -21.54
N LYS A 576 -9.49 21.29 -22.57
CA LYS A 576 -8.69 22.38 -23.16
C LYS A 576 -8.51 23.56 -22.21
N THR A 577 -9.55 23.92 -21.45
CA THR A 577 -9.50 25.11 -20.58
C THR A 577 -8.56 24.87 -19.40
N VAL A 578 -8.70 23.73 -18.70
CA VAL A 578 -7.84 23.41 -17.56
C VAL A 578 -6.38 23.25 -17.98
N ARG A 579 -6.12 22.59 -19.13
CA ARG A 579 -4.73 22.47 -19.66
C ARG A 579 -4.14 23.83 -19.98
N ARG A 580 -4.89 24.72 -20.62
CA ARG A 580 -4.41 26.08 -20.91
C ARG A 580 -4.04 26.83 -19.62
N ILE A 581 -4.86 26.75 -18.57
CA ILE A 581 -4.54 27.38 -17.29
C ILE A 581 -3.28 26.80 -16.72
N GLN A 582 -3.13 25.47 -16.70
CA GLN A 582 -1.93 24.78 -16.22
C GLN A 582 -0.68 25.18 -17.00
N ASP A 583 -0.77 25.23 -18.35
CA ASP A 583 0.37 25.60 -19.23
C ASP A 583 0.80 27.07 -19.06
N GLU A 584 -0.18 27.99 -18.90
CA GLU A 584 0.07 29.43 -18.76
C GLU A 584 0.60 29.83 -17.37
N THR A 585 0.27 29.05 -16.33
CA THR A 585 0.58 29.38 -14.94
C THR A 585 1.64 28.45 -14.31
N GLY A 586 1.90 27.31 -14.94
CA GLY A 586 2.87 26.31 -14.44
C GLY A 586 2.37 25.55 -13.21
N VAL A 587 1.06 25.49 -12.96
CA VAL A 587 0.46 24.79 -11.82
C VAL A 587 -0.12 23.44 -12.25
N LYS A 588 -0.41 22.58 -11.27
CA LYS A 588 -1.26 21.40 -11.44
C LYS A 588 -2.64 21.71 -10.86
N ILE A 589 -3.70 21.28 -11.55
CA ILE A 589 -5.10 21.47 -11.14
C ILE A 589 -5.77 20.10 -11.12
N ASP A 590 -6.22 19.68 -9.95
CA ASP A 590 -7.03 18.49 -9.73
C ASP A 590 -8.45 18.92 -9.35
N ILE A 591 -9.47 18.30 -9.95
CA ILE A 591 -10.88 18.66 -9.79
C ILE A 591 -11.65 17.42 -9.31
N GLU A 592 -12.32 17.56 -8.17
CA GLU A 592 -13.16 16.51 -7.59
C GLU A 592 -14.62 16.65 -8.03
N GLU A 593 -15.35 15.54 -7.99
CA GLU A 593 -16.75 15.51 -8.44
C GLU A 593 -17.69 16.40 -7.59
N ASP A 594 -17.31 16.64 -6.34
CA ASP A 594 -18.05 17.50 -5.40
C ASP A 594 -17.83 19.00 -5.63
N GLY A 595 -17.00 19.38 -6.61
CA GLY A 595 -16.63 20.75 -6.94
C GLY A 595 -15.43 21.30 -6.19
N THR A 596 -14.69 20.48 -5.46
CA THR A 596 -13.42 20.89 -4.86
C THR A 596 -12.32 20.90 -5.93
N ILE A 597 -11.61 22.01 -6.04
CA ILE A 597 -10.48 22.20 -6.96
C ILE A 597 -9.22 22.40 -6.15
N HIS A 598 -8.25 21.51 -6.32
CA HIS A 598 -6.93 21.62 -5.72
C HIS A 598 -5.95 22.18 -6.75
N ILE A 599 -5.34 23.31 -6.43
CA ILE A 599 -4.32 23.96 -7.26
C ILE A 599 -2.98 23.80 -6.55
N ALA A 600 -2.05 23.08 -7.16
CA ALA A 600 -0.74 22.79 -6.61
C ALA A 600 0.37 23.54 -7.39
N SER A 601 1.21 24.27 -6.69
CA SER A 601 2.33 25.02 -7.28
C SER A 601 3.49 25.21 -6.31
N SER A 602 4.71 25.20 -6.83
CA SER A 602 5.91 25.69 -6.11
C SER A 602 6.13 27.19 -6.31
N SER A 603 5.32 27.88 -7.14
CA SER A 603 5.38 29.31 -7.42
C SER A 603 4.15 30.03 -6.87
N GLY A 604 4.35 31.02 -5.99
CA GLY A 604 3.27 31.85 -5.44
C GLY A 604 2.54 32.64 -6.54
N GLU A 605 3.28 33.25 -7.48
CA GLU A 605 2.71 34.01 -8.60
C GLU A 605 1.87 33.12 -9.51
N GLY A 606 2.36 31.90 -9.84
CA GLY A 606 1.62 30.92 -10.62
C GLY A 606 0.31 30.52 -9.94
N MET A 607 0.34 30.32 -8.61
CA MET A 607 -0.83 30.00 -7.79
C MET A 607 -1.89 31.10 -7.88
N GLU A 608 -1.52 32.36 -7.63
CA GLU A 608 -2.46 33.49 -7.66
C GLU A 608 -3.13 33.66 -9.02
N ARG A 609 -2.35 33.54 -10.11
CA ARG A 609 -2.85 33.62 -11.47
C ARG A 609 -3.84 32.48 -11.79
N ALA A 610 -3.53 31.26 -11.35
CA ALA A 610 -4.43 30.11 -11.56
C ALA A 610 -5.72 30.24 -10.76
N VAL A 611 -5.64 30.65 -9.50
CA VAL A 611 -6.81 30.93 -8.65
C VAL A 611 -7.71 32.01 -9.28
N ALA A 612 -7.12 33.10 -9.76
CA ALA A 612 -7.86 34.16 -10.43
C ALA A 612 -8.55 33.64 -11.71
N ALA A 613 -7.86 32.81 -12.52
CA ALA A 613 -8.41 32.23 -13.74
C ALA A 613 -9.60 31.28 -13.44
N VAL A 614 -9.48 30.43 -12.43
CA VAL A 614 -10.56 29.53 -12.00
C VAL A 614 -11.75 30.33 -11.47
N ARG A 615 -11.51 31.33 -10.61
CA ARG A 615 -12.58 32.19 -10.08
C ARG A 615 -13.32 32.93 -11.20
N ALA A 616 -12.60 33.49 -12.16
CA ALA A 616 -13.21 34.18 -13.30
C ALA A 616 -14.17 33.28 -14.12
N LEU A 617 -13.92 31.97 -14.17
CA LEU A 617 -14.80 31.00 -14.86
C LEU A 617 -15.99 30.53 -14.02
N THR A 618 -15.87 30.61 -12.70
CA THR A 618 -16.83 30.01 -11.74
C THR A 618 -17.64 31.04 -10.95
N GLU A 619 -17.16 32.30 -10.86
CA GLU A 619 -17.84 33.36 -10.14
C GLU A 619 -19.24 33.62 -10.74
N GLU A 620 -20.24 33.57 -9.88
CA GLU A 620 -21.63 33.87 -10.29
C GLU A 620 -21.91 35.34 -10.10
N VAL A 621 -22.80 35.81 -10.95
CA VAL A 621 -23.26 37.20 -10.87
C VAL A 621 -24.27 37.29 -9.74
N GLU A 622 -23.99 38.10 -8.74
CA GLU A 622 -24.85 38.29 -7.56
C GLU A 622 -25.71 39.55 -7.74
N VAL A 623 -27.03 39.41 -7.52
CA VAL A 623 -27.95 40.53 -7.51
C VAL A 623 -27.62 41.45 -6.34
N GLY A 624 -27.54 42.77 -6.58
CA GLY A 624 -27.17 43.79 -5.60
C GLY A 624 -25.68 44.09 -5.54
N LYS A 625 -24.80 43.26 -6.15
CA LYS A 625 -23.37 43.49 -6.18
C LYS A 625 -22.96 44.47 -7.28
N ILE A 626 -21.96 45.30 -6.97
CA ILE A 626 -21.42 46.30 -7.90
C ILE A 626 -20.19 45.68 -8.59
N TYR A 627 -20.17 45.80 -9.93
CA TYR A 627 -19.07 45.33 -10.78
C TYR A 627 -18.55 46.51 -11.62
N THR A 628 -17.25 46.52 -11.90
CA THR A 628 -16.68 47.31 -12.95
C THR A 628 -16.60 46.48 -14.22
N GLY A 629 -17.24 46.92 -15.29
CA GLY A 629 -17.30 46.20 -16.54
C GLY A 629 -16.99 47.08 -17.74
N VAL A 630 -16.68 46.42 -18.86
CA VAL A 630 -16.33 47.05 -20.13
C VAL A 630 -17.56 47.07 -21.06
N VAL A 631 -17.89 48.22 -21.61
CA VAL A 631 -18.94 48.32 -22.63
C VAL A 631 -18.51 47.63 -23.92
N ARG A 632 -19.16 46.52 -24.25
CA ARG A 632 -18.86 45.71 -25.45
C ARG A 632 -19.66 46.12 -26.67
N ARG A 633 -20.89 46.59 -26.46
CA ARG A 633 -21.80 46.90 -27.56
C ARG A 633 -22.87 47.89 -27.12
N LEU A 634 -23.17 48.84 -27.97
CA LEU A 634 -24.28 49.77 -27.81
C LEU A 634 -25.45 49.37 -28.71
N VAL A 635 -26.68 49.55 -28.22
CA VAL A 635 -27.93 49.30 -28.93
C VAL A 635 -28.92 50.43 -28.60
N ASP A 636 -29.92 50.67 -29.43
CA ASP A 636 -30.84 51.81 -29.28
C ASP A 636 -31.48 51.93 -27.88
N PHE A 637 -31.58 50.80 -27.14
CA PHE A 637 -32.25 50.74 -25.84
C PHE A 637 -31.30 50.54 -24.66
N GLY A 638 -29.95 50.59 -24.86
CA GLY A 638 -29.00 50.46 -23.79
C GLY A 638 -27.60 50.02 -24.23
N ALA A 639 -26.76 49.69 -23.23
CA ALA A 639 -25.40 49.23 -23.38
C ALA A 639 -25.24 47.80 -22.86
N PHE A 640 -24.59 46.94 -23.60
CA PHE A 640 -24.11 45.64 -23.10
C PHE A 640 -22.75 45.82 -22.49
N VAL A 641 -22.65 45.44 -21.21
CA VAL A 641 -21.45 45.59 -20.40
C VAL A 641 -20.98 44.19 -19.96
N GLU A 642 -19.77 43.85 -20.27
CA GLU A 642 -19.15 42.64 -19.77
C GLU A 642 -18.63 42.89 -18.36
N ILE A 643 -19.30 42.30 -17.35
CA ILE A 643 -18.99 42.49 -15.92
C ILE A 643 -18.09 41.40 -15.37
N LEU A 644 -18.06 40.24 -16.00
CA LEU A 644 -17.16 39.11 -15.74
C LEU A 644 -16.81 38.47 -17.10
N PRO A 645 -15.67 37.80 -17.24
CA PRO A 645 -15.26 37.17 -18.50
C PRO A 645 -16.36 36.28 -19.10
N GLY A 646 -16.87 36.67 -20.30
CA GLY A 646 -17.95 35.96 -21.00
C GLY A 646 -19.35 36.19 -20.43
N LYS A 647 -19.55 37.08 -19.45
CA LYS A 647 -20.87 37.43 -18.89
C LYS A 647 -21.19 38.89 -19.15
N GLU A 648 -22.05 39.07 -20.13
CA GLU A 648 -22.57 40.40 -20.51
C GLU A 648 -23.93 40.65 -19.85
N GLY A 649 -24.09 41.81 -19.27
CA GLY A 649 -25.39 42.32 -18.79
C GLY A 649 -25.83 43.57 -19.58
N LEU A 650 -27.13 43.81 -19.60
CA LEU A 650 -27.72 44.97 -20.27
C LEU A 650 -27.95 46.10 -19.25
N VAL A 651 -27.30 47.25 -19.45
CA VAL A 651 -27.65 48.51 -18.82
C VAL A 651 -28.64 49.21 -19.77
N ARG A 652 -29.90 49.35 -19.37
CA ARG A 652 -30.90 50.08 -20.19
C ARG A 652 -30.67 51.57 -20.17
N THR A 653 -31.08 52.29 -21.21
CA THR A 653 -30.89 53.74 -21.33
C THR A 653 -31.31 54.53 -20.08
N PRO A 654 -32.47 54.25 -19.42
CA PRO A 654 -32.87 54.94 -18.18
C PRO A 654 -31.96 54.64 -16.96
N ASN A 655 -31.18 53.53 -17.02
CA ASN A 655 -30.29 53.10 -15.94
C ASN A 655 -28.82 53.50 -16.19
N LEU A 656 -28.50 54.23 -17.24
CA LEU A 656 -27.16 54.71 -17.57
C LEU A 656 -26.74 55.92 -16.73
N ALA A 657 -27.71 56.81 -16.38
CA ALA A 657 -27.47 58.02 -15.60
C ALA A 657 -28.67 58.36 -14.71
N ASP A 658 -28.50 59.33 -13.80
CA ASP A 658 -29.53 59.87 -12.93
C ASP A 658 -30.39 60.94 -13.59
N TYR A 659 -30.03 61.33 -14.84
CA TYR A 659 -30.74 62.28 -15.67
C TYR A 659 -31.26 61.57 -16.93
N PHE A 660 -32.19 62.26 -17.65
CA PHE A 660 -32.80 61.70 -18.88
C PHE A 660 -31.76 61.60 -19.99
N VAL A 661 -31.56 60.35 -20.48
CA VAL A 661 -30.66 60.02 -21.58
C VAL A 661 -31.50 59.61 -22.79
N ASN A 662 -31.25 60.25 -23.93
CA ASN A 662 -32.02 59.95 -25.15
C ASN A 662 -31.38 58.79 -25.94
N ARG A 663 -30.03 58.74 -25.99
CA ARG A 663 -29.27 57.65 -26.61
C ARG A 663 -28.11 57.21 -25.75
N PRO A 664 -27.76 55.93 -25.69
CA PRO A 664 -26.68 55.42 -24.88
C PRO A 664 -25.31 56.05 -25.18
N GLU A 665 -25.09 56.44 -26.46
CA GLU A 665 -23.84 57.07 -26.93
C GLU A 665 -23.57 58.43 -26.30
N GLU A 666 -24.59 59.07 -25.69
CA GLU A 666 -24.45 60.34 -24.97
C GLU A 666 -23.73 60.18 -23.62
N VAL A 667 -23.70 58.96 -23.07
CA VAL A 667 -23.21 58.69 -21.75
C VAL A 667 -21.99 57.74 -21.75
N VAL A 668 -21.98 56.78 -22.68
CA VAL A 668 -20.93 55.74 -22.73
C VAL A 668 -20.57 55.39 -24.18
N GLN A 669 -19.31 54.97 -24.38
CA GLN A 669 -18.80 54.49 -25.67
C GLN A 669 -18.36 53.03 -25.56
N VAL A 670 -18.25 52.36 -26.70
CA VAL A 670 -17.70 51.00 -26.74
C VAL A 670 -16.25 51.03 -26.32
N GLY A 671 -15.89 50.21 -25.34
CA GLY A 671 -14.56 50.17 -24.72
C GLY A 671 -14.46 50.92 -23.39
N ASP A 672 -15.44 51.70 -22.99
CA ASP A 672 -15.45 52.37 -21.70
C ASP A 672 -15.56 51.40 -20.53
N GLU A 673 -14.82 51.64 -19.48
CA GLU A 673 -14.98 50.96 -18.19
C GLU A 673 -16.04 51.73 -17.38
N ILE A 674 -17.12 51.05 -16.99
CA ILE A 674 -18.18 51.64 -16.16
C ILE A 674 -18.49 50.74 -14.95
N THR A 675 -18.84 51.40 -13.85
CA THR A 675 -19.30 50.72 -12.63
C THR A 675 -20.81 50.52 -12.72
N VAL A 676 -21.27 49.28 -12.55
CA VAL A 676 -22.68 48.91 -12.67
C VAL A 676 -23.09 47.98 -11.54
N MET A 677 -24.33 48.10 -11.07
CA MET A 677 -24.93 47.14 -10.10
C MET A 677 -25.84 46.16 -10.83
N VAL A 678 -25.75 44.91 -10.41
CA VAL A 678 -26.71 43.88 -10.90
C VAL A 678 -28.03 44.06 -10.19
N ILE A 679 -29.03 44.44 -10.92
CA ILE A 679 -30.39 44.70 -10.38
C ILE A 679 -31.31 43.47 -10.51
N GLU A 680 -31.06 42.59 -11.49
CA GLU A 680 -31.87 41.40 -11.72
C GLU A 680 -31.12 40.40 -12.59
N VAL A 681 -31.29 39.10 -12.28
CA VAL A 681 -30.98 38.00 -13.20
C VAL A 681 -32.31 37.29 -13.51
N ASP A 682 -32.72 37.32 -14.77
CA ASP A 682 -34.03 36.74 -15.14
C ASP A 682 -33.96 35.19 -15.21
N PRO A 683 -35.12 34.50 -15.25
CA PRO A 683 -35.16 33.03 -15.32
C PRO A 683 -34.51 32.44 -16.59
N GLN A 684 -34.15 33.27 -17.57
CA GLN A 684 -33.44 32.87 -18.77
C GLN A 684 -31.94 33.15 -18.68
N GLY A 685 -31.46 33.58 -17.48
CA GLY A 685 -30.05 33.87 -17.21
C GLY A 685 -29.56 35.21 -17.77
N ARG A 686 -30.46 36.11 -18.20
CA ARG A 686 -30.08 37.44 -18.71
C ARG A 686 -29.87 38.40 -17.52
N ILE A 687 -28.74 39.09 -17.54
CA ILE A 687 -28.28 39.97 -16.46
C ILE A 687 -28.74 41.37 -16.79
N ASN A 688 -29.52 42.00 -15.89
CA ASN A 688 -29.92 43.39 -15.98
C ASN A 688 -29.04 44.20 -15.01
N LEU A 689 -28.50 45.28 -15.55
CA LEU A 689 -27.52 46.12 -14.85
C LEU A 689 -28.06 47.57 -14.73
N SER A 690 -27.62 48.29 -13.68
CA SER A 690 -27.90 49.69 -13.49
C SER A 690 -26.62 50.45 -13.08
N ARG A 691 -26.19 51.39 -13.91
CA ARG A 691 -25.10 52.34 -13.54
C ARG A 691 -25.61 53.37 -12.52
N LYS A 692 -26.88 53.80 -12.67
CA LYS A 692 -27.53 54.71 -11.73
C LYS A 692 -27.53 54.13 -10.30
N ALA A 693 -27.95 52.88 -10.13
CA ALA A 693 -27.94 52.21 -8.85
C ALA A 693 -26.52 52.00 -8.28
N ALA A 694 -25.52 51.75 -9.14
CA ALA A 694 -24.14 51.67 -8.72
C ALA A 694 -23.57 53.01 -8.19
N LEU A 695 -23.99 54.11 -8.79
CA LEU A 695 -23.57 55.46 -8.39
C LEU A 695 -24.26 55.94 -7.11
N SER A 696 -25.54 55.58 -6.89
CA SER A 696 -26.26 55.91 -5.67
C SER A 696 -25.94 54.98 -4.51
N GLY A 697 -25.48 53.78 -4.78
CA GLY A 697 -25.27 52.74 -3.79
C GLY A 697 -26.53 52.05 -3.28
N GLU A 698 -27.70 52.39 -3.87
CA GLU A 698 -29.00 51.91 -3.45
C GLU A 698 -29.59 51.00 -4.51
N MET A 699 -30.14 49.85 -4.05
CA MET A 699 -30.88 48.91 -4.92
C MET A 699 -32.24 49.51 -5.30
N PRO A 700 -32.68 49.49 -6.58
CA PRO A 700 -34.00 49.95 -6.96
C PRO A 700 -35.09 49.18 -6.19
N SER A 701 -36.17 49.89 -5.82
CA SER A 701 -37.30 49.25 -5.11
C SER A 701 -38.00 48.21 -5.97
N GLN A 702 -38.74 47.28 -5.35
CA GLN A 702 -39.52 46.27 -6.11
C GLN A 702 -40.54 46.91 -7.05
N GLU A 703 -41.13 48.02 -6.62
CA GLU A 703 -42.07 48.76 -7.43
C GLU A 703 -41.43 49.38 -8.69
N GLU A 704 -40.20 49.90 -8.58
CA GLU A 704 -39.41 50.41 -9.71
C GLU A 704 -39.01 49.29 -10.67
N LEU A 705 -38.59 48.14 -10.16
CA LEU A 705 -38.25 46.96 -10.97
C LEU A 705 -39.47 46.38 -11.67
N GLU A 706 -40.65 46.40 -11.04
CA GLU A 706 -41.92 45.97 -11.65
C GLU A 706 -42.39 46.95 -12.69
N ALA A 707 -42.25 48.25 -12.48
CA ALA A 707 -42.56 49.29 -13.47
C ALA A 707 -41.66 49.17 -14.71
N GLU A 708 -40.38 48.90 -14.51
CA GLU A 708 -39.46 48.58 -15.63
C GLU A 708 -39.81 47.28 -16.35
N ARG A 709 -40.28 46.25 -15.65
CA ARG A 709 -40.78 45.01 -16.23
C ARG A 709 -42.04 45.25 -17.07
N ALA A 710 -42.96 46.09 -16.60
CA ALA A 710 -44.19 46.44 -17.30
C ALA A 710 -43.94 47.18 -18.63
N GLN A 711 -42.87 47.97 -18.68
CA GLN A 711 -42.40 48.66 -19.90
C GLN A 711 -41.70 47.71 -20.91
N ARG A 712 -41.39 46.46 -20.51
CA ARG A 712 -40.95 45.39 -21.39
C ARG A 712 -42.14 44.85 -22.20
N GLY A 713 -42.61 45.45 -23.26
CA GLY A 713 -43.70 44.95 -24.06
C GLY A 713 -43.61 43.41 -24.29
N PRO A 714 -44.75 42.73 -24.57
CA PRO A 714 -44.77 41.27 -24.67
C PRO A 714 -43.72 40.77 -25.66
N ALA A 715 -42.91 39.80 -25.21
CA ALA A 715 -41.87 39.20 -26.04
C ALA A 715 -42.48 38.69 -27.35
N ARG A 716 -42.08 39.28 -28.48
CA ARG A 716 -42.48 38.77 -29.80
C ARG A 716 -42.03 37.32 -29.93
N PRO A 717 -42.97 36.38 -30.22
CA PRO A 717 -42.56 35.01 -30.49
C PRO A 717 -41.62 35.00 -31.68
N ARG A 718 -40.49 34.36 -31.59
CA ARG A 718 -39.59 34.08 -32.71
C ARG A 718 -40.40 33.32 -33.77
N MET A 719 -40.77 34.00 -34.85
CA MET A 719 -41.22 33.33 -36.06
C MET A 719 -40.10 32.43 -36.55
N GLY A 720 -40.32 31.13 -36.44
CA GLY A 720 -39.50 30.13 -37.08
C GLY A 720 -39.53 30.38 -38.60
N GLY A 721 -38.35 30.69 -39.15
CA GLY A 721 -38.18 30.75 -40.61
C GLY A 721 -38.44 29.35 -41.18
N GLY A 722 -39.60 29.27 -41.88
CA GLY A 722 -39.90 28.10 -42.66
C GLY A 722 -39.07 28.06 -43.92
N GLY A 723 -38.70 26.90 -44.32
CA GLY A 723 -37.97 26.67 -45.58
C GLY A 723 -38.01 25.24 -46.01
N GLY A 724 -38.95 24.88 -46.85
CA GLY A 724 -38.71 23.86 -47.87
C GLY A 724 -39.09 22.42 -47.55
N ARG A 725 -40.37 22.14 -47.72
CA ARG A 725 -40.83 20.80 -48.11
C ARG A 725 -40.26 20.43 -49.49
N TYR A 726 -39.67 19.27 -49.62
CA TYR A 726 -39.87 18.37 -50.77
C TYR A 726 -40.13 16.98 -50.27
N GLY A 727 -41.24 16.45 -50.69
CA GLY A 727 -41.70 15.14 -50.30
C GLY A 727 -41.31 14.08 -51.31
N GLY A 728 -41.60 12.87 -50.94
CA GLY A 728 -41.89 11.83 -51.89
C GLY A 728 -41.19 10.52 -51.70
N GLY A 729 -41.92 9.52 -51.21
CA GLY A 729 -42.00 8.17 -51.80
C GLY A 729 -40.89 7.20 -51.41
N GLY A 730 -41.11 6.26 -50.56
CA GLY A 730 -41.75 4.99 -50.90
C GLY A 730 -40.82 3.91 -51.45
N GLY A 731 -40.72 2.77 -50.76
CA GLY A 731 -40.48 1.46 -51.39
C GLY A 731 -39.07 0.89 -51.24
N GLY A 732 -38.82 -0.09 -50.40
CA GLY A 732 -38.95 -1.49 -50.80
C GLY A 732 -37.64 -2.18 -51.21
N TYR A 733 -37.22 -3.11 -50.40
CA TYR A 733 -36.61 -4.42 -50.72
C TYR A 733 -35.43 -4.62 -51.68
N SER A 734 -34.52 -5.41 -51.15
CA SER A 734 -33.75 -6.53 -51.79
C SER A 734 -32.35 -6.23 -52.26
N ASP A 735 -31.39 -6.81 -51.57
CA ASP A 735 -30.64 -8.08 -51.87
C ASP A 735 -29.76 -8.05 -53.14
N ARG A 736 -28.57 -8.61 -52.93
CA ARG A 736 -27.59 -9.17 -53.87
C ARG A 736 -26.47 -8.28 -54.44
N GLY A 737 -25.30 -8.59 -53.97
CA GLY A 737 -24.32 -9.34 -54.78
C GLY A 737 -23.42 -8.54 -55.69
N GLY A 738 -22.12 -8.77 -55.54
CA GLY A 738 -21.25 -8.60 -56.69
C GLY A 738 -19.92 -7.84 -56.43
N ARG A 739 -18.88 -8.58 -56.16
CA ARG A 739 -17.52 -8.19 -56.62
C ARG A 739 -17.43 -8.23 -58.15
N PRO A 740 -16.46 -7.66 -58.87
CA PRO A 740 -15.03 -7.75 -58.65
C PRO A 740 -14.14 -6.57 -59.20
N GLY A 741 -12.88 -6.62 -58.83
CA GLY A 741 -11.71 -6.32 -59.66
C GLY A 741 -11.35 -4.83 -59.85
N GLY A 742 -10.16 -4.39 -59.79
CA GLY A 742 -8.88 -4.87 -60.03
C GLY A 742 -7.88 -3.71 -60.26
N MET A 743 -6.60 -3.96 -60.05
CA MET A 743 -5.42 -3.26 -60.60
C MET A 743 -5.15 -1.83 -60.09
N GLY A 744 -3.97 -1.44 -59.67
CA GLY A 744 -2.62 -1.91 -59.82
C GLY A 744 -1.65 -0.80 -59.45
N GLY A 745 -0.45 -1.17 -59.12
CA GLY A 745 0.71 -0.33 -59.36
C GLY A 745 1.41 0.28 -58.15
N GLY A 746 2.61 -0.22 -57.85
CA GLY A 746 3.79 0.57 -57.66
C GLY A 746 4.57 0.38 -56.35
N ARG A 747 5.47 -0.60 -56.31
CA ARG A 747 6.64 -0.57 -55.41
C ARG A 747 7.68 0.40 -55.98
N PRO A 748 8.59 0.95 -55.13
CA PRO A 748 9.94 0.47 -55.23
C PRO A 748 10.61 0.08 -53.92
N GLN A 749 11.57 -0.82 -54.11
CA GLN A 749 12.53 -1.39 -53.17
C GLN A 749 13.62 -0.38 -52.78
N GLY A 750 14.24 -0.63 -51.63
CA GLY A 750 15.54 -0.16 -51.22
C GLY A 750 15.74 -0.59 -49.76
N GLY A 751 16.50 -1.54 -49.43
CA GLY A 751 17.91 -1.70 -49.43
C GLY A 751 18.33 -2.00 -47.99
N ARG A 752 18.57 -3.27 -47.63
CA ARG A 752 19.31 -3.68 -46.38
C ARG A 752 20.79 -3.32 -46.54
N PRO A 753 21.48 -3.11 -45.40
CA PRO A 753 22.72 -3.85 -45.25
C PRO A 753 22.72 -4.75 -44.01
N GLN A 754 23.24 -5.94 -44.22
CA GLN A 754 23.70 -6.92 -43.27
C GLN A 754 24.92 -6.39 -42.50
N GLY A 755 25.02 -6.69 -41.25
CA GLY A 755 26.23 -6.57 -40.46
C GLY A 755 26.16 -7.61 -39.35
N GLY A 756 26.69 -8.79 -39.60
CA GLY A 756 26.85 -9.84 -38.61
C GLY A 756 27.92 -9.47 -37.59
N ARG A 757 27.68 -9.86 -36.35
CA ARG A 757 28.72 -10.14 -35.36
C ARG A 757 28.34 -11.41 -34.61
N ASP A 758 29.15 -12.43 -34.88
CA ASP A 758 29.28 -13.67 -34.15
C ASP A 758 29.71 -13.39 -32.70
N TYR A 759 29.07 -14.02 -31.75
CA TYR A 759 29.59 -14.28 -30.40
C TYR A 759 29.56 -15.78 -30.15
N PRO A 760 30.69 -16.33 -29.68
CA PRO A 760 30.78 -17.76 -29.37
C PRO A 760 30.08 -18.12 -28.03
N PRO A 761 29.76 -19.43 -27.83
CA PRO A 761 29.11 -19.91 -26.62
C PRO A 761 30.08 -19.92 -25.44
N ARG A 762 29.61 -19.54 -24.27
CA ARG A 762 30.29 -19.77 -23.00
C ARG A 762 29.58 -20.91 -22.27
N ASP A 763 30.28 -22.02 -22.18
CA ASP A 763 30.11 -23.02 -21.17
C ASP A 763 30.50 -22.45 -19.79
N HIS A 764 29.69 -22.62 -18.80
CA HIS A 764 29.82 -23.07 -17.39
C HIS A 764 28.61 -22.63 -16.57
#